data_91e9b77280dedd8c9bef152747eca3a0
#
_entry.id   91e9b77280dedd8c9bef152747eca3a0
#
_cell.length_a   1.000
_cell.length_b   1.000
_cell.length_c   1.000
_cell.angle_alpha   90.00
_cell.angle_beta   90.00
_cell.angle_gamma   90.00
#
_symmetry.space_group_name_H-M   'P 1'
#
loop_
_entity.id
_entity.type
_entity.pdbx_description
1 polymer ?
#
loop_
_entity_poly.entity_id
_entity_poly.type
_entity_poly.pdbx_seq_one_letter_code
_entity_poly.pdbx_strand_id
1 'polypeptide(L)'
;MNFKLGKMIAVGMSSLALSSITTAQIDEIIVTANKKEQTLQDIPMSVTVTSAEQIEQSAIVDLLDLQSAVPSLRMTQLQKTTETNFIIRGFGNGANNPGIEGSVGVYIDGVYRSRSASAMADLPTIERVEVLAGPQTTLFGKNASAGVISITTKLPEQEFGGSIEATVGTYGSSIMKGTVTGGITDTTSFRISASSNKNDGYATNLVDNTKYNDRDRSAIRGQLLIEPSEDLSIRMIADYNQIEEVCCIASSLVDGATSQITAALAAAGGYGYAPIDPWGRIAYQNYGTNGESRPANELVGKGVSVQIDWSLDNVDLTSITSKRNQTSITNLDADFSAADIIADQRQDYEFDTFSQEFRISSNDISSNLDWMVGAYYQQEDVDTFRNVTYGTQTYTYSDTLVTLGLSQAIAAAAIEGYLAAGLPPAGAQAFAEQAVADALGPVGGSGLAYVGAAFGVCVVNGVACTDVFYIPGTGMPSSVWKMDNTAMSLFGQMEYRINDSLTATLGLAYSDDSKDVSGDITIIDAFAALPLEAAGLGALSGLQFFPAFRNYPNADEDGKFDSDDVTHTLSLAYAISDNTSIYATHSSGFKATSVNMTVDARDVRAAGPEDATNYEIGLKTTFDNGYINLAYFDQNIEGFQSNAFSGTGFNLVNAGKESHKGVELDSMLALSENLMLRISAMQLDAVYDSFEKGTCDTTGLAEPEYQCPAGQPYVDLSGLNPAGIHDLSANANIVYSFNLGGALDGFARLEYVYEENTNLADLIPVSIAERGFKNVNASLGFNADNWSVMFWGRNITDHETLYSAFPTTAAPGSFSGYPSAPSTYGVTFKMNL
;
A
#
# COMPACT_ATOMS: atom_id res chain seq x y z
N MET A 1 -25.33 -13.27 -14.67
CA MET A 1 -25.74 -12.72 -13.37
C MET A 1 -26.33 -13.86 -12.53
N ASN A 2 -25.47 -14.73 -12.02
CA ASN A 2 -25.86 -15.84 -11.13
C ASN A 2 -25.41 -15.47 -9.72
N PHE A 3 -26.33 -14.89 -8.97
CA PHE A 3 -26.12 -14.46 -7.60
C PHE A 3 -25.70 -15.65 -6.71
N LYS A 4 -24.46 -15.66 -6.23
CA LYS A 4 -23.97 -16.51 -5.13
C LYS A 4 -24.56 -16.10 -3.76
N LEU A 5 -25.56 -15.22 -3.75
CA LEU A 5 -26.30 -14.73 -2.55
C LEU A 5 -26.90 -15.86 -1.70
N GLY A 6 -27.16 -17.02 -2.31
CA GLY A 6 -27.74 -18.18 -1.60
C GLY A 6 -26.85 -18.83 -0.54
N LYS A 7 -25.53 -18.59 -0.54
CA LYS A 7 -24.63 -19.18 0.46
C LYS A 7 -24.47 -18.35 1.73
N MET A 8 -24.58 -17.01 1.64
CA MET A 8 -24.52 -16.13 2.82
C MET A 8 -25.80 -16.15 3.66
N ILE A 9 -26.97 -16.26 3.01
CA ILE A 9 -28.28 -16.26 3.70
C ILE A 9 -28.52 -17.57 4.47
N ALA A 10 -27.90 -18.69 4.06
CA ALA A 10 -28.14 -20.00 4.71
C ALA A 10 -27.42 -20.18 6.06
N VAL A 11 -26.45 -19.31 6.42
CA VAL A 11 -25.75 -19.36 7.70
C VAL A 11 -26.42 -18.47 8.77
N GLY A 12 -27.23 -17.49 8.37
CA GLY A 12 -27.81 -16.47 9.25
C GLY A 12 -29.25 -16.73 9.76
N MET A 13 -29.97 -17.66 9.19
CA MET A 13 -31.41 -17.91 9.56
C MET A 13 -31.70 -19.27 10.15
N SER A 14 -30.95 -19.71 11.13
CA SER A 14 -31.48 -20.68 12.09
C SER A 14 -32.11 -19.89 13.24
N SER A 15 -33.43 -19.94 13.33
CA SER A 15 -34.26 -19.34 14.37
C SER A 15 -33.68 -19.58 15.78
N LEU A 16 -32.97 -18.60 16.32
CA LEU A 16 -32.64 -18.53 17.74
C LEU A 16 -33.92 -18.17 18.49
N ALA A 17 -34.45 -19.12 19.25
CA ALA A 17 -35.48 -18.88 20.24
C ALA A 17 -34.90 -17.93 21.30
N LEU A 18 -35.39 -16.69 21.33
CA LEU A 18 -35.09 -15.69 22.34
C LEU A 18 -35.59 -16.16 23.69
N SER A 19 -34.75 -16.79 24.49
CA SER A 19 -34.88 -16.78 25.96
C SER A 19 -34.32 -15.49 26.49
N SER A 20 -34.98 -14.84 27.43
CA SER A 20 -34.58 -13.59 28.08
C SER A 20 -33.16 -13.70 28.63
N ILE A 21 -32.24 -13.12 27.89
CA ILE A 21 -30.82 -12.98 28.24
C ILE A 21 -30.72 -11.70 29.07
N THR A 22 -30.13 -11.76 30.25
CA THR A 22 -29.70 -10.61 31.04
C THR A 22 -28.63 -9.91 30.20
N THR A 23 -28.86 -8.65 29.86
CA THR A 23 -28.10 -7.90 28.84
C THR A 23 -26.77 -7.38 29.38
N ALA A 24 -25.68 -7.75 28.78
CA ALA A 24 -24.48 -6.93 28.79
C ALA A 24 -24.77 -5.69 27.92
N GLN A 25 -24.83 -4.51 28.52
CA GLN A 25 -25.00 -3.26 27.79
C GLN A 25 -23.68 -2.99 27.05
N ILE A 26 -23.76 -2.88 25.73
CA ILE A 26 -22.60 -2.48 24.90
C ILE A 26 -22.52 -0.97 24.93
N ASP A 27 -21.32 -0.42 25.22
CA ASP A 27 -21.09 1.02 25.20
C ASP A 27 -21.31 1.55 23.79
N GLU A 28 -21.88 2.76 23.71
CA GLU A 28 -22.13 3.45 22.47
C GLU A 28 -20.79 3.78 21.77
N ILE A 29 -20.62 3.39 20.51
CA ILE A 29 -19.40 3.62 19.74
C ILE A 29 -19.44 5.05 19.18
N ILE A 30 -18.56 5.91 19.70
CA ILE A 30 -18.39 7.29 19.22
C ILE A 30 -17.34 7.31 18.10
N VAL A 31 -17.62 8.06 17.04
CA VAL A 31 -16.75 8.23 15.87
C VAL A 31 -16.65 9.71 15.49
N THR A 32 -15.62 10.04 14.71
CA THR A 32 -15.35 11.40 14.21
C THR A 32 -15.38 11.48 12.69
N ALA A 33 -16.10 10.58 12.04
CA ALA A 33 -16.19 10.43 10.59
C ALA A 33 -16.65 11.73 9.86
N ASN A 34 -17.52 12.52 10.46
CA ASN A 34 -17.99 13.82 9.96
C ASN A 34 -17.21 15.01 10.57
N LYS A 35 -15.98 14.78 11.07
CA LYS A 35 -15.18 15.78 11.80
C LYS A 35 -15.91 16.38 13.03
N LYS A 36 -16.94 15.69 13.52
CA LYS A 36 -17.69 15.90 14.74
C LYS A 36 -17.86 14.58 15.46
N GLU A 37 -17.93 14.58 16.77
CA GLU A 37 -18.27 13.39 17.54
C GLU A 37 -19.74 13.04 17.36
N GLN A 38 -20.00 11.83 16.85
CA GLN A 38 -21.34 11.28 16.63
C GLN A 38 -21.32 9.79 16.97
N THR A 39 -22.49 9.20 17.18
CA THR A 39 -22.57 7.77 17.35
C THR A 39 -22.41 7.05 16.01
N LEU A 40 -21.81 5.87 15.99
CA LEU A 40 -21.64 5.05 14.78
C LEU A 40 -22.98 4.82 14.06
N GLN A 41 -24.10 4.78 14.81
CA GLN A 41 -25.41 4.47 14.27
C GLN A 41 -26.08 5.66 13.57
N ASP A 42 -25.69 6.89 13.94
CA ASP A 42 -26.26 8.12 13.37
C ASP A 42 -25.63 8.53 12.04
N ILE A 43 -24.44 8.01 11.74
CA ILE A 43 -23.71 8.40 10.53
C ILE A 43 -24.25 7.66 9.29
N PRO A 44 -24.72 8.37 8.24
CA PRO A 44 -25.30 7.76 7.04
C PRO A 44 -24.24 7.29 6.02
N MET A 45 -23.26 6.49 6.49
CA MET A 45 -22.22 5.86 5.67
C MET A 45 -21.68 4.60 6.37
N SER A 46 -20.95 3.77 5.60
CA SER A 46 -20.22 2.62 6.14
C SER A 46 -18.94 3.07 6.83
N VAL A 47 -18.86 2.80 8.12
CA VAL A 47 -17.67 3.06 8.97
C VAL A 47 -17.40 1.83 9.80
N THR A 48 -16.15 1.35 9.79
CA THR A 48 -15.68 0.29 10.68
C THR A 48 -14.77 0.88 11.74
N VAL A 49 -15.04 0.55 13.01
CA VAL A 49 -14.26 1.05 14.16
C VAL A 49 -13.53 -0.11 14.83
N THR A 50 -12.24 0.07 15.06
CA THR A 50 -11.40 -0.82 15.85
C THR A 50 -10.95 -0.08 17.11
N SER A 51 -11.46 -0.49 18.27
CA SER A 51 -11.16 0.15 19.57
C SER A 51 -9.78 -0.26 20.09
N ALA A 52 -9.27 0.52 21.10
CA ALA A 52 -8.04 0.19 21.81
C ALA A 52 -8.05 -1.24 22.39
N GLU A 53 -9.16 -1.66 22.97
CA GLU A 53 -9.33 -2.99 23.55
C GLU A 53 -9.21 -4.08 22.47
N GLN A 54 -9.84 -3.90 21.32
CA GLN A 54 -9.73 -4.83 20.18
C GLN A 54 -8.31 -4.91 19.66
N ILE A 55 -7.61 -3.77 19.54
CA ILE A 55 -6.20 -3.71 19.13
C ILE A 55 -5.33 -4.52 20.10
N GLU A 56 -5.52 -4.31 21.41
CA GLU A 56 -4.79 -5.05 22.44
C GLU A 56 -5.11 -6.55 22.40
N GLN A 57 -6.39 -6.95 22.45
CA GLN A 57 -6.81 -8.36 22.46
C GLN A 57 -6.41 -9.13 21.19
N SER A 58 -6.32 -8.43 20.04
CA SER A 58 -5.92 -9.02 18.75
C SER A 58 -4.41 -9.04 18.55
N ALA A 59 -3.62 -8.51 19.49
CA ALA A 59 -2.18 -8.32 19.34
C ALA A 59 -1.83 -7.58 18.03
N ILE A 60 -2.62 -6.59 17.64
CA ILE A 60 -2.34 -5.71 16.48
C ILE A 60 -1.21 -4.78 16.89
N VAL A 61 -0.11 -4.83 16.15
CA VAL A 61 1.11 -4.06 16.44
C VAL A 61 1.25 -2.86 15.53
N ASP A 62 0.87 -3.00 14.26
CA ASP A 62 0.94 -1.94 13.26
C ASP A 62 -0.32 -1.93 12.36
N LEU A 63 -0.35 -1.01 11.39
CA LEU A 63 -1.48 -0.90 10.47
C LEU A 63 -1.61 -2.09 9.52
N LEU A 64 -0.51 -2.81 9.20
CA LEU A 64 -0.59 -4.04 8.38
C LEU A 64 -1.45 -5.11 9.05
N ASP A 65 -1.38 -5.17 10.38
CA ASP A 65 -2.19 -6.09 11.16
C ASP A 65 -3.67 -5.74 11.17
N LEU A 66 -4.01 -4.43 11.02
CA LEU A 66 -5.37 -3.91 11.07
C LEU A 66 -6.27 -4.51 9.96
N GLN A 67 -5.70 -4.84 8.80
CA GLN A 67 -6.46 -5.47 7.71
C GLN A 67 -7.16 -6.76 8.14
N SER A 68 -6.64 -7.47 9.15
CA SER A 68 -7.30 -8.65 9.68
C SER A 68 -8.64 -8.34 10.37
N ALA A 69 -8.79 -7.14 10.93
CA ALA A 69 -9.99 -6.70 11.63
C ALA A 69 -11.02 -6.00 10.71
N VAL A 70 -10.61 -5.50 9.54
CA VAL A 70 -11.42 -4.67 8.64
C VAL A 70 -11.43 -5.28 7.23
N PRO A 71 -12.45 -6.09 6.85
CA PRO A 71 -12.49 -6.79 5.56
C PRO A 71 -12.49 -5.88 4.32
N SER A 72 -12.98 -4.65 4.43
CA SER A 72 -12.95 -3.68 3.34
C SER A 72 -11.58 -3.04 3.15
N LEU A 73 -10.68 -3.12 4.14
CA LEU A 73 -9.33 -2.56 4.12
C LEU A 73 -8.32 -3.64 3.73
N ARG A 74 -7.48 -3.32 2.77
CA ARG A 74 -6.33 -4.12 2.41
C ARG A 74 -5.08 -3.28 2.38
N MET A 75 -3.98 -3.86 2.81
CA MET A 75 -2.65 -3.27 2.74
C MET A 75 -1.72 -4.18 1.98
N THR A 76 -1.04 -3.62 0.98
CA THR A 76 -0.06 -4.34 0.19
C THR A 76 1.29 -3.67 0.39
N GLN A 77 2.20 -4.37 1.07
CA GLN A 77 3.59 -3.97 1.20
C GLN A 77 4.38 -4.56 0.03
N LEU A 78 5.15 -3.72 -0.65
CA LEU A 78 5.97 -4.09 -1.79
C LEU A 78 7.43 -4.31 -1.34
N GLN A 79 8.39 -3.73 -2.05
CA GLN A 79 9.83 -3.96 -1.87
C GLN A 79 10.39 -3.44 -0.53
N LYS A 80 9.69 -2.51 0.12
CA LYS A 80 10.12 -1.84 1.35
C LYS A 80 8.92 -1.37 2.18
N THR A 81 9.13 -1.15 3.45
CA THR A 81 8.10 -0.68 4.40
C THR A 81 7.48 0.66 3.96
N THR A 82 8.25 1.51 3.31
CA THR A 82 7.79 2.82 2.82
C THR A 82 6.89 2.73 1.57
N GLU A 83 6.84 1.57 0.92
CA GLU A 83 6.00 1.31 -0.25
C GLU A 83 4.81 0.42 0.13
N THR A 84 3.91 0.96 0.94
CA THR A 84 2.68 0.31 1.36
C THR A 84 1.48 1.00 0.74
N ASN A 85 0.69 0.26 -0.02
CA ASN A 85 -0.60 0.73 -0.53
C ASN A 85 -1.70 0.47 0.48
N PHE A 86 -2.60 1.44 0.65
CA PHE A 86 -3.87 1.27 1.33
C PHE A 86 -4.99 1.18 0.30
N ILE A 87 -5.84 0.18 0.42
CA ILE A 87 -6.90 -0.15 -0.52
C ILE A 87 -8.19 -0.32 0.29
N ILE A 88 -9.25 0.38 -0.09
CA ILE A 88 -10.58 0.26 0.53
C ILE A 88 -11.57 -0.11 -0.57
N ARG A 89 -12.41 -1.14 -0.35
CA ARG A 89 -13.37 -1.67 -1.34
C ARG A 89 -12.71 -2.06 -2.67
N GLY A 90 -11.48 -2.59 -2.61
CA GLY A 90 -10.70 -2.95 -3.80
C GLY A 90 -10.03 -1.78 -4.52
N PHE A 91 -10.24 -0.54 -4.10
CA PHE A 91 -9.70 0.65 -4.74
C PHE A 91 -8.63 1.34 -3.90
N GLY A 92 -7.51 1.70 -4.54
CA GLY A 92 -6.37 2.39 -3.92
C GLY A 92 -5.08 2.16 -4.70
N ASN A 93 -4.18 3.15 -4.67
CA ASN A 93 -2.91 3.08 -5.41
C ASN A 93 -1.83 3.99 -4.78
N GLY A 94 -0.64 4.01 -5.35
CA GLY A 94 0.31 5.11 -5.25
C GLY A 94 1.57 4.92 -4.43
N ALA A 95 1.88 3.71 -3.91
CA ALA A 95 2.96 3.58 -2.93
C ALA A 95 4.39 3.63 -3.48
N ASN A 96 4.66 3.17 -4.68
CA ASN A 96 6.03 2.97 -5.19
C ASN A 96 6.55 4.09 -6.10
N ASN A 97 5.92 5.24 -6.06
CA ASN A 97 6.31 6.42 -6.83
C ASN A 97 6.09 7.68 -6.00
N PRO A 98 7.13 8.47 -5.70
CA PRO A 98 7.01 9.64 -4.82
C PRO A 98 6.15 10.77 -5.41
N GLY A 99 5.92 10.79 -6.72
CA GLY A 99 5.04 11.76 -7.38
C GLY A 99 3.57 11.34 -7.42
N ILE A 100 3.21 10.16 -6.85
CA ILE A 100 1.83 9.67 -6.77
C ILE A 100 1.37 9.73 -5.31
N GLU A 101 0.25 10.40 -5.08
CA GLU A 101 -0.43 10.39 -3.79
C GLU A 101 -1.42 9.20 -3.73
N GLY A 102 -1.73 8.73 -2.52
CA GLY A 102 -2.68 7.64 -2.31
C GLY A 102 -4.13 8.07 -2.58
N SER A 103 -5.01 7.12 -2.93
CA SER A 103 -6.46 7.36 -3.03
C SER A 103 -7.18 7.19 -1.68
N VAL A 104 -6.47 6.67 -0.67
CA VAL A 104 -6.93 6.56 0.73
C VAL A 104 -6.24 7.62 1.57
N GLY A 105 -7.03 8.52 2.17
CA GLY A 105 -6.52 9.53 3.10
C GLY A 105 -6.18 8.92 4.46
N VAL A 106 -4.98 9.18 5.00
CA VAL A 106 -4.61 8.73 6.35
C VAL A 106 -4.44 9.94 7.25
N TYR A 107 -5.14 9.94 8.38
CA TYR A 107 -5.14 11.01 9.37
C TYR A 107 -4.75 10.49 10.74
N ILE A 108 -3.89 11.21 11.46
CA ILE A 108 -3.56 10.93 12.85
C ILE A 108 -3.83 12.19 13.66
N ASP A 109 -4.79 12.12 14.58
CA ASP A 109 -5.28 13.27 15.36
C ASP A 109 -5.62 14.48 14.46
N GLY A 110 -6.37 14.25 13.39
CA GLY A 110 -6.80 15.26 12.43
C GLY A 110 -5.73 15.77 11.47
N VAL A 111 -4.46 15.33 11.61
CA VAL A 111 -3.35 15.72 10.73
C VAL A 111 -3.18 14.72 9.59
N TYR A 112 -3.31 15.18 8.36
CA TYR A 112 -3.12 14.38 7.15
C TYR A 112 -1.67 13.86 7.03
N ARG A 113 -1.54 12.61 6.60
CA ARG A 113 -0.29 11.95 6.24
C ARG A 113 -0.23 11.79 4.73
N SER A 114 0.50 12.65 4.07
CA SER A 114 0.54 12.74 2.60
C SER A 114 1.08 11.47 1.92
N ARG A 115 1.89 10.69 2.64
CA ARG A 115 2.44 9.42 2.16
C ARG A 115 2.10 8.29 3.12
N SER A 116 1.74 7.14 2.58
CA SER A 116 1.41 5.94 3.38
C SER A 116 2.53 5.52 4.33
N ALA A 117 3.79 5.69 3.92
CA ALA A 117 4.96 5.46 4.77
C ALA A 117 4.91 6.24 6.11
N SER A 118 4.35 7.44 6.12
CA SER A 118 4.27 8.27 7.33
C SER A 118 3.26 7.76 8.36
N ALA A 119 2.43 6.80 8.00
CA ALA A 119 1.48 6.13 8.87
C ALA A 119 1.98 4.77 9.40
N MET A 120 3.10 4.25 8.87
CA MET A 120 3.61 2.92 9.22
C MET A 120 4.38 2.87 10.54
N ALA A 121 4.61 4.01 11.19
CA ALA A 121 5.23 4.04 12.52
C ALA A 121 4.31 3.44 13.59
N ASP A 122 4.92 2.77 14.58
CA ASP A 122 4.19 2.28 15.74
C ASP A 122 3.60 3.46 16.53
N LEU A 123 2.32 3.41 16.83
CA LEU A 123 1.63 4.39 17.66
C LEU A 123 1.48 3.83 19.08
N PRO A 124 2.13 4.43 20.07
CA PRO A 124 2.19 3.84 21.42
C PRO A 124 0.88 3.88 22.21
N THR A 125 -0.06 4.75 21.85
CA THR A 125 -1.33 4.95 22.58
C THR A 125 -2.49 5.29 21.66
N ILE A 126 -2.96 4.30 20.91
CA ILE A 126 -4.18 4.45 20.09
C ILE A 126 -5.40 4.37 21.00
N GLU A 127 -6.37 5.23 20.76
CA GLU A 127 -7.71 5.14 21.34
C GLU A 127 -8.64 4.34 20.43
N ARG A 128 -8.64 4.69 19.13
CA ARG A 128 -9.41 3.97 18.11
C ARG A 128 -8.84 4.23 16.71
N VAL A 129 -9.18 3.33 15.79
CA VAL A 129 -8.98 3.51 14.35
C VAL A 129 -10.34 3.41 13.69
N GLU A 130 -10.68 4.40 12.88
CA GLU A 130 -11.89 4.48 12.08
C GLU A 130 -11.52 4.30 10.61
N VAL A 131 -12.19 3.39 9.89
CA VAL A 131 -12.06 3.21 8.45
C VAL A 131 -13.37 3.60 7.79
N LEU A 132 -13.33 4.71 7.06
CA LEU A 132 -14.46 5.28 6.33
C LEU A 132 -14.37 4.82 4.88
N ALA A 133 -15.36 4.08 4.43
CA ALA A 133 -15.37 3.52 3.09
C ALA A 133 -16.07 4.47 2.08
N GLY A 134 -15.60 4.43 0.82
CA GLY A 134 -16.09 5.29 -0.25
C GLY A 134 -15.53 6.71 -0.21
N PRO A 135 -15.87 7.56 -1.20
CA PRO A 135 -15.32 8.91 -1.34
C PRO A 135 -15.63 9.81 -0.14
N GLN A 136 -14.57 10.41 0.44
CA GLN A 136 -14.62 11.29 1.61
C GLN A 136 -14.04 12.69 1.32
N THR A 137 -13.78 13.02 0.08
CA THR A 137 -13.09 14.25 -0.33
C THR A 137 -13.84 15.52 0.14
N THR A 138 -15.16 15.47 0.24
CA THR A 138 -15.99 16.60 0.68
C THR A 138 -15.58 17.19 2.03
N LEU A 139 -15.19 16.36 2.99
CA LEU A 139 -14.75 16.83 4.31
C LEU A 139 -13.25 16.71 4.55
N PHE A 140 -12.60 15.75 3.89
CA PHE A 140 -11.20 15.45 4.13
C PHE A 140 -10.24 16.05 3.08
N GLY A 141 -10.77 16.73 2.06
CA GLY A 141 -9.98 17.32 0.99
C GLY A 141 -9.53 16.29 -0.05
N LYS A 142 -8.61 16.67 -0.93
CA LYS A 142 -8.10 15.81 -2.00
C LYS A 142 -7.57 14.46 -1.50
N ASN A 143 -7.48 13.47 -2.39
CA ASN A 143 -6.82 12.18 -2.14
C ASN A 143 -7.52 11.29 -1.08
N ALA A 144 -8.83 11.45 -0.96
CA ALA A 144 -9.71 10.59 -0.19
C ALA A 144 -10.82 9.99 -1.09
N SER A 145 -10.48 9.67 -2.35
CA SER A 145 -11.42 9.15 -3.36
C SER A 145 -11.85 7.70 -3.08
N ALA A 146 -11.01 6.90 -2.41
CA ALA A 146 -11.33 5.53 -1.99
C ALA A 146 -11.89 5.44 -0.57
N GLY A 147 -11.48 6.34 0.31
CA GLY A 147 -11.86 6.36 1.70
C GLY A 147 -10.84 7.04 2.60
N VAL A 148 -11.04 6.89 3.92
CA VAL A 148 -10.17 7.48 4.95
C VAL A 148 -9.86 6.47 6.05
N ILE A 149 -8.63 6.47 6.53
CA ILE A 149 -8.20 5.85 7.78
C ILE A 149 -7.93 6.98 8.77
N SER A 150 -8.73 7.06 9.82
CA SER A 150 -8.59 8.06 10.88
C SER A 150 -8.14 7.39 12.18
N ILE A 151 -7.00 7.82 12.70
CA ILE A 151 -6.39 7.29 13.93
C ILE A 151 -6.48 8.37 15.00
N THR A 152 -7.13 8.04 16.10
CA THR A 152 -7.22 8.91 17.27
C THR A 152 -6.35 8.35 18.39
N THR A 153 -5.50 9.19 18.99
CA THR A 153 -4.68 8.82 20.13
C THR A 153 -5.28 9.34 21.44
N LYS A 154 -5.05 8.62 22.54
CA LYS A 154 -5.57 8.99 23.87
C LYS A 154 -5.12 10.39 24.29
N LEU A 155 -6.05 11.17 24.83
CA LEU A 155 -5.78 12.51 25.36
C LEU A 155 -4.94 12.46 26.66
N PRO A 156 -4.23 13.55 27.00
CA PRO A 156 -3.69 13.76 28.35
C PRO A 156 -4.79 13.75 29.42
N GLU A 157 -4.48 13.21 30.58
CA GLU A 157 -5.39 13.12 31.75
C GLU A 157 -4.86 13.96 32.88
N GLN A 158 -5.75 14.54 33.70
CA GLN A 158 -5.38 15.32 34.92
C GLN A 158 -4.91 14.40 36.03
N GLU A 159 -5.49 13.22 36.17
CA GLU A 159 -5.07 12.23 37.13
C GLU A 159 -3.71 11.64 36.72
N PHE A 160 -2.79 11.53 37.70
CA PHE A 160 -1.50 10.93 37.42
C PHE A 160 -1.65 9.42 37.20
N GLY A 161 -1.15 8.94 36.08
CA GLY A 161 -1.22 7.53 35.72
C GLY A 161 -0.25 7.19 34.60
N GLY A 162 -0.29 5.95 34.16
CA GLY A 162 0.53 5.48 33.06
C GLY A 162 0.51 3.97 32.92
N SER A 163 1.32 3.47 32.00
CA SER A 163 1.49 2.03 31.80
C SER A 163 2.87 1.69 31.26
N ILE A 164 3.32 0.50 31.59
CA ILE A 164 4.49 -0.14 30.96
C ILE A 164 4.02 -1.47 30.38
N GLU A 165 4.32 -1.71 29.12
CA GLU A 165 4.01 -2.95 28.42
C GLU A 165 5.30 -3.56 27.86
N ALA A 166 5.46 -4.87 28.05
CA ALA A 166 6.58 -5.64 27.52
C ALA A 166 6.05 -6.91 26.84
N THR A 167 6.41 -7.10 25.57
CA THR A 167 6.09 -8.29 24.79
C THR A 167 7.38 -9.02 24.40
N VAL A 168 7.36 -10.34 24.50
CA VAL A 168 8.38 -11.22 23.97
C VAL A 168 7.74 -12.30 23.10
N GLY A 169 8.39 -12.67 21.98
CA GLY A 169 7.79 -13.60 21.04
C GLY A 169 8.80 -14.34 20.16
N THR A 170 8.24 -15.03 19.16
CA THR A 170 9.05 -15.75 18.15
C THR A 170 9.95 -14.78 17.37
N TYR A 171 10.99 -15.33 16.73
CA TYR A 171 11.98 -14.55 15.95
C TYR A 171 12.68 -13.45 16.78
N GLY A 172 12.92 -13.69 18.07
CA GLY A 172 13.54 -12.69 18.94
C GLY A 172 12.69 -11.44 19.19
N SER A 173 11.37 -11.50 18.93
CA SER A 173 10.48 -10.34 19.09
C SER A 173 10.53 -9.79 20.51
N SER A 174 10.77 -8.48 20.61
CA SER A 174 10.79 -7.70 21.85
C SER A 174 10.14 -6.35 21.62
N ILE A 175 8.98 -6.13 22.24
CA ILE A 175 8.26 -4.85 22.14
C ILE A 175 8.16 -4.26 23.55
N MET A 176 8.56 -3.00 23.68
CA MET A 176 8.43 -2.22 24.91
C MET A 176 7.61 -0.98 24.61
N LYS A 177 6.56 -0.76 25.40
CA LYS A 177 5.79 0.49 25.36
C LYS A 177 5.69 1.08 26.74
N GLY A 178 5.77 2.41 26.83
CA GLY A 178 5.63 3.14 28.08
C GLY A 178 4.82 4.40 27.89
N THR A 179 3.95 4.69 28.83
CA THR A 179 3.13 5.91 28.82
C THR A 179 3.07 6.47 30.22
N VAL A 180 3.15 7.79 30.34
CA VAL A 180 2.86 8.53 31.55
C VAL A 180 1.97 9.72 31.22
N THR A 181 0.98 10.00 32.06
CA THR A 181 0.06 11.13 31.95
C THR A 181 -0.16 11.77 33.31
N GLY A 182 -0.58 13.02 33.35
CA GLY A 182 -0.92 13.70 34.62
C GLY A 182 -1.08 15.20 34.44
N GLY A 183 -1.70 15.83 35.47
CA GLY A 183 -1.84 17.28 35.57
C GLY A 183 -0.52 17.97 35.89
N ILE A 184 -0.24 19.07 35.21
CA ILE A 184 0.83 20.03 35.55
C ILE A 184 0.23 21.15 36.40
N THR A 185 -0.97 21.59 36.05
CA THR A 185 -1.81 22.54 36.77
C THR A 185 -3.27 22.08 36.69
N ASP A 186 -4.19 22.73 37.36
CA ASP A 186 -5.63 22.41 37.32
C ASP A 186 -6.22 22.51 35.89
N THR A 187 -5.54 23.22 34.99
CA THR A 187 -5.99 23.45 33.59
C THR A 187 -5.01 22.90 32.51
N THR A 188 -3.98 22.18 32.92
CA THR A 188 -2.96 21.73 32.01
C THR A 188 -2.54 20.33 32.39
N SER A 189 -2.67 19.39 31.41
CA SER A 189 -2.24 18.02 31.54
C SER A 189 -1.27 17.63 30.41
N PHE A 190 -0.49 16.59 30.66
CA PHE A 190 0.47 16.06 29.69
C PHE A 190 0.31 14.55 29.55
N ARG A 191 0.73 14.05 28.37
CA ARG A 191 0.94 12.62 28.10
C ARG A 191 2.23 12.46 27.31
N ILE A 192 3.09 11.57 27.78
CA ILE A 192 4.30 11.17 27.05
C ILE A 192 4.23 9.67 26.84
N SER A 193 4.39 9.23 25.60
CA SER A 193 4.37 7.85 25.22
C SER A 193 5.61 7.52 24.39
N ALA A 194 6.19 6.34 24.60
CA ALA A 194 7.34 5.85 23.84
C ALA A 194 7.17 4.37 23.56
N SER A 195 7.68 3.93 22.41
CA SER A 195 7.74 2.52 22.03
C SER A 195 9.08 2.13 21.40
N SER A 196 9.43 0.86 21.53
CA SER A 196 10.49 0.19 20.81
C SER A 196 10.00 -1.19 20.41
N ASN A 197 10.13 -1.55 19.12
CA ASN A 197 9.66 -2.80 18.57
C ASN A 197 10.77 -3.43 17.74
N LYS A 198 11.29 -4.58 18.18
CA LYS A 198 12.40 -5.27 17.54
C LYS A 198 12.10 -6.74 17.33
N ASN A 199 12.54 -7.28 16.20
CA ASN A 199 12.66 -8.72 15.96
C ASN A 199 13.82 -9.02 15.00
N ASP A 200 14.30 -10.26 15.01
CA ASP A 200 15.47 -10.68 14.23
C ASP A 200 15.15 -10.97 12.74
N GLY A 201 13.88 -10.89 12.33
CA GLY A 201 13.43 -11.29 11.00
C GLY A 201 13.27 -12.82 10.85
N TYR A 202 12.46 -13.22 9.88
CA TYR A 202 12.10 -14.63 9.67
C TYR A 202 12.63 -15.21 8.35
N ALA A 203 13.25 -14.41 7.52
CA ALA A 203 13.86 -14.84 6.26
C ALA A 203 15.39 -14.68 6.29
N THR A 204 16.11 -15.37 5.39
CA THR A 204 17.58 -15.40 5.42
C THR A 204 18.15 -15.23 4.02
N ASN A 205 19.07 -14.29 3.84
CA ASN A 205 19.94 -14.22 2.67
C ASN A 205 21.13 -15.18 2.86
N LEU A 206 21.26 -16.17 2.00
CA LEU A 206 22.33 -17.17 2.10
C LEU A 206 23.69 -16.70 1.55
N VAL A 207 23.74 -15.51 0.95
CA VAL A 207 25.01 -14.90 0.50
C VAL A 207 25.86 -14.46 1.70
N ASP A 208 25.21 -13.81 2.69
CA ASP A 208 25.88 -13.17 3.82
C ASP A 208 25.27 -13.52 5.19
N ASN A 209 24.23 -14.35 5.21
CA ASN A 209 23.40 -14.70 6.38
C ASN A 209 22.63 -13.51 6.99
N THR A 210 22.45 -12.41 6.27
CA THR A 210 21.58 -11.31 6.69
C THR A 210 20.14 -11.83 6.87
N LYS A 211 19.48 -11.37 7.95
CA LYS A 211 18.07 -11.65 8.18
C LYS A 211 17.23 -10.56 7.50
N TYR A 212 16.10 -10.98 6.95
CA TYR A 212 15.13 -10.14 6.27
C TYR A 212 13.78 -10.17 6.98
N ASN A 213 12.98 -9.14 6.75
CA ASN A 213 11.68 -8.94 7.37
C ASN A 213 11.81 -8.83 8.89
N ASP A 214 12.91 -8.22 9.34
CA ASP A 214 13.12 -7.82 10.73
C ASP A 214 12.24 -6.61 11.08
N ARG A 215 12.28 -6.25 12.35
CA ARG A 215 11.70 -5.01 12.87
C ARG A 215 12.74 -4.33 13.75
N ASP A 216 12.97 -3.05 13.49
CA ASP A 216 13.67 -2.14 14.41
C ASP A 216 12.98 -0.77 14.32
N ARG A 217 12.00 -0.55 15.18
CA ARG A 217 11.17 0.65 15.21
C ARG A 217 11.24 1.29 16.58
N SER A 218 11.26 2.60 16.59
CA SER A 218 11.13 3.40 17.81
C SER A 218 10.26 4.61 17.57
N ALA A 219 9.49 4.99 18.57
CA ALA A 219 8.66 6.19 18.52
C ALA A 219 8.60 6.85 19.90
N ILE A 220 8.51 8.17 19.89
CA ILE A 220 8.18 8.97 21.07
C ILE A 220 7.17 10.05 20.67
N ARG A 221 6.18 10.27 21.54
CA ARG A 221 5.14 11.25 21.33
C ARG A 221 4.85 11.97 22.64
N GLY A 222 4.95 13.29 22.63
CA GLY A 222 4.55 14.18 23.72
C GLY A 222 3.29 14.93 23.37
N GLN A 223 2.38 15.04 24.31
CA GLN A 223 1.14 15.82 24.18
C GLN A 223 0.99 16.74 25.40
N LEU A 224 0.51 17.94 25.15
CA LEU A 224 0.12 18.90 26.17
C LEU A 224 -1.31 19.34 25.87
N LEU A 225 -2.19 19.22 26.85
CA LEU A 225 -3.58 19.67 26.77
C LEU A 225 -3.75 20.81 27.75
N ILE A 226 -4.20 21.97 27.28
CA ILE A 226 -4.40 23.19 28.05
C ILE A 226 -5.87 23.57 27.93
N GLU A 227 -6.61 23.59 29.03
CA GLU A 227 -8.03 23.87 29.14
C GLU A 227 -8.25 25.05 30.11
N PRO A 228 -8.01 26.29 29.65
CA PRO A 228 -8.12 27.48 30.49
C PRO A 228 -9.55 27.74 31.00
N SER A 229 -10.54 27.24 30.27
CA SER A 229 -11.97 27.25 30.58
C SER A 229 -12.64 26.00 30.02
N GLU A 230 -13.89 25.75 30.36
CA GLU A 230 -14.71 24.67 29.79
C GLU A 230 -14.93 24.83 28.28
N ASP A 231 -14.81 26.06 27.75
CA ASP A 231 -15.10 26.42 26.37
C ASP A 231 -13.85 26.42 25.49
N LEU A 232 -12.64 26.34 26.03
CA LEU A 232 -11.39 26.46 25.27
C LEU A 232 -10.43 25.33 25.59
N SER A 233 -10.12 24.54 24.57
CA SER A 233 -9.12 23.49 24.61
C SER A 233 -8.00 23.75 23.60
N ILE A 234 -6.75 23.60 24.02
CA ILE A 234 -5.56 23.71 23.17
C ILE A 234 -4.74 22.44 23.34
N ARG A 235 -4.66 21.64 22.30
CA ARG A 235 -3.85 20.41 22.27
C ARG A 235 -2.60 20.62 21.43
N MET A 236 -1.43 20.44 22.02
CA MET A 236 -0.13 20.51 21.34
C MET A 236 0.48 19.11 21.30
N ILE A 237 0.98 18.71 20.14
CA ILE A 237 1.58 17.40 19.92
C ILE A 237 2.96 17.58 19.29
N ALA A 238 3.94 16.84 19.78
CA ALA A 238 5.23 16.66 19.14
C ALA A 238 5.57 15.18 19.08
N ASP A 239 5.98 14.70 17.92
CA ASP A 239 6.31 13.28 17.71
C ASP A 239 7.59 13.10 16.89
N TYR A 240 8.27 12.00 17.18
CA TYR A 240 9.42 11.49 16.46
C TYR A 240 9.28 9.97 16.34
N ASN A 241 9.55 9.43 15.15
CA ASN A 241 9.61 8.00 14.90
C ASN A 241 10.79 7.66 13.98
N GLN A 242 11.29 6.44 14.14
CA GLN A 242 12.38 5.90 13.35
C GLN A 242 12.11 4.43 13.04
N ILE A 243 12.37 4.03 11.80
CA ILE A 243 12.36 2.65 11.31
C ILE A 243 13.74 2.39 10.71
N GLU A 244 14.39 1.29 11.12
CA GLU A 244 15.66 0.79 10.56
C GLU A 244 15.52 -0.72 10.31
N GLU A 245 15.03 -1.10 9.15
CA GLU A 245 14.66 -2.50 8.83
C GLU A 245 15.39 -3.02 7.59
N VAL A 246 15.56 -4.32 7.52
CA VAL A 246 15.96 -5.03 6.31
C VAL A 246 14.71 -5.72 5.75
N CYS A 247 14.01 -5.05 4.88
CA CYS A 247 12.76 -5.51 4.27
C CYS A 247 12.80 -5.22 2.75
N CYS A 248 12.14 -5.96 1.89
CA CYS A 248 11.38 -7.16 2.15
C CYS A 248 11.91 -8.27 1.25
N ILE A 249 11.91 -9.51 1.73
CA ILE A 249 12.41 -10.63 0.92
C ILE A 249 11.48 -10.89 -0.26
N ALA A 250 12.05 -11.02 -1.46
CA ALA A 250 11.36 -11.57 -2.62
C ALA A 250 11.88 -12.98 -2.90
N SER A 251 10.98 -13.95 -2.96
CA SER A 251 11.29 -15.35 -3.25
C SER A 251 10.99 -15.68 -4.71
N SER A 252 11.79 -16.56 -5.33
CA SER A 252 11.50 -17.06 -6.68
C SER A 252 10.25 -17.94 -6.65
N LEU A 253 9.30 -17.64 -7.53
CA LEU A 253 8.08 -18.43 -7.76
C LEU A 253 8.24 -19.35 -8.96
N VAL A 254 8.87 -18.84 -10.02
CA VAL A 254 9.11 -19.56 -11.29
C VAL A 254 10.41 -19.08 -11.90
N ASP A 255 11.21 -20.02 -12.35
CA ASP A 255 12.42 -19.77 -13.12
C ASP A 255 12.15 -19.89 -14.63
N GLY A 256 12.40 -18.83 -15.36
CA GLY A 256 12.40 -18.80 -16.83
C GLY A 256 13.72 -19.26 -17.42
N ALA A 257 13.81 -19.22 -18.74
CA ALA A 257 15.03 -19.62 -19.45
C ALA A 257 16.25 -18.76 -19.11
N THR A 258 16.05 -17.51 -18.77
CA THR A 258 17.11 -16.54 -18.44
C THR A 258 17.64 -16.69 -17.00
N SER A 259 16.87 -17.28 -16.09
CA SER A 259 17.34 -17.55 -14.71
C SER A 259 18.55 -18.51 -14.68
N GLN A 260 18.74 -19.34 -15.69
CA GLN A 260 19.94 -20.15 -15.82
C GLN A 260 21.21 -19.30 -16.07
N ILE A 261 21.06 -18.16 -16.75
CA ILE A 261 22.18 -17.22 -16.96
C ILE A 261 22.55 -16.56 -15.64
N THR A 262 21.55 -16.06 -14.90
CA THR A 262 21.80 -15.45 -13.58
C THR A 262 22.37 -16.47 -12.60
N ALA A 263 21.88 -17.72 -12.61
CA ALA A 263 22.43 -18.80 -11.79
C ALA A 263 23.89 -19.12 -12.15
N ALA A 264 24.24 -19.16 -13.44
CA ALA A 264 25.62 -19.41 -13.87
C ALA A 264 26.55 -18.25 -13.47
N LEU A 265 26.09 -17.01 -13.55
CA LEU A 265 26.84 -15.82 -13.12
C LEU A 265 27.02 -15.80 -11.62
N ALA A 266 25.99 -16.12 -10.83
CA ALA A 266 26.10 -16.27 -9.39
C ALA A 266 27.12 -17.33 -9.00
N ALA A 267 27.08 -18.51 -9.67
CA ALA A 267 28.05 -19.59 -9.46
C ALA A 267 29.49 -19.17 -9.83
N ALA A 268 29.67 -18.37 -10.88
CA ALA A 268 30.96 -17.81 -11.23
C ALA A 268 31.49 -16.83 -10.18
N GLY A 269 30.59 -16.13 -9.49
CA GLY A 269 30.89 -15.28 -8.32
C GLY A 269 31.14 -16.09 -7.01
N GLY A 270 30.96 -17.41 -7.02
CA GLY A 270 31.10 -18.27 -5.87
C GLY A 270 29.84 -18.38 -4.99
N TYR A 271 28.70 -17.93 -5.49
CA TYR A 271 27.43 -17.96 -4.77
C TYR A 271 26.50 -19.06 -5.28
N GLY A 272 25.48 -19.37 -4.50
CA GLY A 272 24.35 -20.21 -4.90
C GLY A 272 23.30 -19.45 -5.69
N TYR A 273 22.28 -20.17 -6.13
CA TYR A 273 21.06 -19.60 -6.73
C TYR A 273 19.85 -20.07 -5.91
N ALA A 274 18.92 -19.19 -5.67
CA ALA A 274 17.75 -19.50 -4.86
C ALA A 274 16.92 -20.61 -5.53
N PRO A 275 16.60 -21.69 -4.83
CA PRO A 275 15.64 -22.68 -5.34
C PRO A 275 14.25 -22.05 -5.47
N ILE A 276 13.41 -22.63 -6.31
CA ILE A 276 11.97 -22.30 -6.33
C ILE A 276 11.37 -22.83 -5.02
N ASP A 277 11.35 -21.98 -4.04
CA ASP A 277 10.80 -22.27 -2.72
C ASP A 277 10.31 -20.96 -2.08
N PRO A 278 9.11 -20.47 -2.45
CA PRO A 278 8.59 -19.22 -1.91
C PRO A 278 8.41 -19.28 -0.39
N TRP A 279 8.19 -20.48 0.18
CA TRP A 279 7.90 -20.66 1.60
C TRP A 279 9.15 -20.94 2.43
N GLY A 280 10.26 -21.29 1.80
CA GLY A 280 11.56 -21.41 2.48
C GLY A 280 12.11 -20.09 3.02
N ARG A 281 11.56 -18.97 2.54
CA ARG A 281 11.97 -17.62 2.98
C ARG A 281 13.47 -17.43 2.89
N ILE A 282 14.02 -17.87 1.77
CA ILE A 282 15.46 -17.85 1.47
C ILE A 282 15.68 -16.92 0.27
N ALA A 283 16.69 -16.06 0.38
CA ALA A 283 17.18 -15.26 -0.74
C ALA A 283 18.67 -15.56 -1.01
N TYR A 284 19.09 -15.28 -2.23
CA TYR A 284 20.49 -15.17 -2.64
C TYR A 284 20.63 -13.80 -3.31
N GLN A 285 20.88 -12.77 -2.52
CA GLN A 285 21.00 -11.39 -2.99
C GLN A 285 22.38 -10.85 -2.68
N ASN A 286 23.02 -10.21 -3.66
CA ASN A 286 24.36 -9.66 -3.53
C ASN A 286 24.32 -8.14 -3.71
N TYR A 287 24.55 -7.41 -2.66
CA TYR A 287 24.52 -5.94 -2.62
C TYR A 287 25.81 -5.28 -3.12
N GLY A 288 26.54 -5.93 -4.03
CA GLY A 288 27.76 -5.41 -4.62
C GLY A 288 29.00 -5.56 -3.76
N THR A 289 30.18 -5.41 -4.36
CA THR A 289 31.48 -5.63 -3.74
C THR A 289 31.99 -4.45 -2.92
N ASN A 290 31.34 -3.30 -2.95
CA ASN A 290 31.84 -2.06 -2.33
C ASN A 290 31.50 -1.91 -0.84
N GLY A 291 30.81 -2.89 -0.23
CA GLY A 291 30.55 -2.93 1.22
C GLY A 291 29.68 -1.82 1.80
N GLU A 292 29.33 -0.83 1.00
CA GLU A 292 28.46 0.29 1.38
C GLU A 292 26.98 0.05 1.07
N SER A 293 26.69 -0.93 0.22
CA SER A 293 25.33 -1.26 -0.24
C SER A 293 24.75 -2.41 0.58
N ARG A 294 24.57 -2.22 1.88
CA ARG A 294 23.76 -3.16 2.66
C ARG A 294 22.28 -2.88 2.40
N PRO A 295 21.41 -3.91 2.43
CA PRO A 295 19.99 -3.66 2.39
C PRO A 295 19.64 -2.73 3.54
N ALA A 296 19.04 -1.61 3.24
CA ALA A 296 18.60 -0.63 4.21
C ALA A 296 17.20 -0.14 3.87
N ASN A 297 16.38 0.02 4.88
CA ASN A 297 15.08 0.64 4.80
C ASN A 297 14.96 1.52 6.04
N GLU A 298 15.51 2.72 5.94
CA GLU A 298 15.53 3.71 7.01
C GLU A 298 14.43 4.75 6.76
N LEU A 299 13.65 5.04 7.78
CA LEU A 299 12.66 6.10 7.75
C LEU A 299 12.74 6.88 9.07
N VAL A 300 12.78 8.20 8.96
CA VAL A 300 12.66 9.11 10.10
C VAL A 300 11.51 10.07 9.86
N GLY A 301 10.55 10.07 10.76
CA GLY A 301 9.43 11.01 10.78
C GLY A 301 9.46 11.88 12.03
N LYS A 302 9.22 13.15 11.88
CA LYS A 302 9.09 14.09 13.01
C LYS A 302 8.04 15.15 12.69
N GLY A 303 7.37 15.64 13.73
CA GLY A 303 6.38 16.69 13.50
C GLY A 303 5.87 17.32 14.77
N VAL A 304 5.23 18.45 14.55
CA VAL A 304 4.51 19.17 15.58
C VAL A 304 3.13 19.55 15.06
N SER A 305 2.13 19.54 15.93
CA SER A 305 0.81 20.08 15.62
C SER A 305 0.21 20.79 16.80
N VAL A 306 -0.66 21.74 16.51
CA VAL A 306 -1.45 22.48 17.49
C VAL A 306 -2.90 22.46 17.04
N GLN A 307 -3.77 21.95 17.87
CA GLN A 307 -5.22 22.02 17.72
C GLN A 307 -5.79 22.96 18.76
N ILE A 308 -6.68 23.82 18.34
CA ILE A 308 -7.43 24.74 19.18
C ILE A 308 -8.91 24.50 18.92
N ASP A 309 -9.66 24.14 19.96
CA ASP A 309 -11.11 24.01 19.92
C ASP A 309 -11.69 25.05 20.88
N TRP A 310 -12.59 25.90 20.36
CA TRP A 310 -13.19 26.98 21.12
C TRP A 310 -14.69 27.02 20.90
N SER A 311 -15.43 26.65 21.94
CA SER A 311 -16.89 26.72 21.96
C SER A 311 -17.35 28.12 22.30
N LEU A 312 -18.14 28.71 21.45
CA LEU A 312 -18.84 29.98 21.65
C LEU A 312 -20.34 29.71 21.82
N ASP A 313 -21.12 30.74 22.12
CA ASP A 313 -22.55 30.59 22.45
C ASP A 313 -23.37 29.74 21.46
N ASN A 314 -23.07 29.85 20.14
CA ASN A 314 -23.85 29.16 19.11
C ASN A 314 -22.95 28.45 18.06
N VAL A 315 -21.66 28.54 18.19
CA VAL A 315 -20.73 27.95 17.24
C VAL A 315 -19.47 27.43 17.90
N ASP A 316 -18.91 26.36 17.37
CA ASP A 316 -17.59 25.86 17.71
C ASP A 316 -16.58 26.25 16.62
N LEU A 317 -15.40 26.67 17.05
CA LEU A 317 -14.26 26.98 16.20
C LEU A 317 -13.18 25.92 16.42
N THR A 318 -12.71 25.31 15.34
CA THR A 318 -11.56 24.41 15.38
C THR A 318 -10.47 24.92 14.46
N SER A 319 -9.22 24.95 14.94
CA SER A 319 -8.03 25.24 14.13
C SER A 319 -6.98 24.16 14.35
N ILE A 320 -6.46 23.56 13.27
CA ILE A 320 -5.40 22.55 13.33
C ILE A 320 -4.25 23.02 12.44
N THR A 321 -3.11 23.29 13.06
CA THR A 321 -1.86 23.67 12.37
C THR A 321 -0.84 22.57 12.53
N SER A 322 -0.17 22.14 11.44
CA SER A 322 0.92 21.17 11.57
C SER A 322 2.12 21.48 10.67
N LYS A 323 3.31 21.09 11.13
CA LYS A 323 4.52 21.02 10.32
C LYS A 323 5.18 19.66 10.55
N ARG A 324 5.49 18.99 9.44
CA ARG A 324 6.06 17.65 9.46
C ARG A 324 7.22 17.55 8.48
N ASN A 325 8.20 16.72 8.84
CA ASN A 325 9.28 16.32 7.94
C ASN A 325 9.40 14.78 8.01
N GLN A 326 9.60 14.17 6.87
CA GLN A 326 9.86 12.74 6.76
C GLN A 326 11.02 12.53 5.80
N THR A 327 12.00 11.73 6.21
CA THR A 327 13.09 11.27 5.35
C THR A 327 13.09 9.75 5.24
N SER A 328 13.45 9.24 4.08
CA SER A 328 13.58 7.80 3.85
C SER A 328 14.82 7.52 3.01
N ILE A 329 15.62 6.55 3.42
CA ILE A 329 16.78 6.04 2.69
C ILE A 329 16.59 4.55 2.49
N THR A 330 16.67 4.08 1.25
CA THR A 330 16.59 2.66 0.94
C THR A 330 17.69 2.22 0.00
N ASN A 331 18.27 1.05 0.30
CA ASN A 331 19.16 0.31 -0.60
C ASN A 331 18.54 -1.04 -0.90
N LEU A 332 18.47 -1.39 -2.17
CA LEU A 332 17.85 -2.63 -2.65
C LEU A 332 18.79 -3.33 -3.62
N ASP A 333 18.72 -4.68 -3.65
CA ASP A 333 19.20 -5.46 -4.76
C ASP A 333 18.08 -5.55 -5.81
N ALA A 334 18.27 -4.83 -6.94
CA ALA A 334 17.24 -4.69 -7.95
C ALA A 334 17.10 -5.89 -8.88
N ASP A 335 18.10 -6.75 -8.98
CA ASP A 335 18.04 -7.96 -9.82
C ASP A 335 17.61 -9.22 -9.05
N PHE A 336 17.48 -9.12 -7.71
CA PHE A 336 17.01 -10.16 -6.80
C PHE A 336 17.84 -11.47 -6.90
N SER A 337 19.10 -11.38 -7.29
CA SER A 337 19.97 -12.54 -7.47
C SER A 337 21.34 -12.35 -6.80
N ALA A 338 22.12 -13.43 -6.68
CA ALA A 338 23.51 -13.34 -6.24
C ALA A 338 24.50 -12.97 -7.36
N ALA A 339 24.02 -12.82 -8.60
CA ALA A 339 24.82 -12.27 -9.68
C ALA A 339 24.95 -10.75 -9.51
N ASP A 340 26.14 -10.21 -9.74
CA ASP A 340 26.41 -8.76 -9.66
C ASP A 340 26.02 -8.09 -11.01
N ILE A 341 24.71 -8.06 -11.29
CA ILE A 341 24.15 -7.43 -12.49
C ILE A 341 23.81 -5.96 -12.21
N ILE A 342 23.08 -5.68 -11.12
CA ILE A 342 22.83 -4.34 -10.60
C ILE A 342 23.61 -4.18 -9.31
N ALA A 343 24.62 -3.28 -9.29
CA ALA A 343 25.52 -3.13 -8.16
C ALA A 343 24.93 -2.29 -7.02
N ASP A 344 24.11 -1.31 -7.36
CA ASP A 344 23.57 -0.36 -6.39
C ASP A 344 22.23 0.19 -6.87
N GLN A 345 21.24 0.17 -6.01
CA GLN A 345 19.96 0.86 -6.16
C GLN A 345 19.60 1.56 -4.86
N ARG A 346 19.99 2.81 -4.74
CA ARG A 346 19.65 3.67 -3.62
C ARG A 346 18.50 4.60 -3.98
N GLN A 347 17.63 4.84 -3.02
CA GLN A 347 16.55 5.81 -3.12
C GLN A 347 16.48 6.62 -1.82
N ASP A 348 16.60 7.94 -1.93
CA ASP A 348 16.47 8.86 -0.82
C ASP A 348 15.25 9.75 -1.11
N TYR A 349 14.34 9.88 -0.13
CA TYR A 349 13.17 10.74 -0.21
C TYR A 349 13.12 11.67 0.99
N GLU A 350 12.75 12.91 0.75
CA GLU A 350 12.42 13.89 1.79
C GLU A 350 11.07 14.53 1.47
N PHE A 351 10.22 14.63 2.47
CA PHE A 351 8.91 15.24 2.39
C PHE A 351 8.80 16.26 3.52
N ASP A 352 8.62 17.53 3.17
CA ASP A 352 8.37 18.62 4.10
C ASP A 352 6.94 19.12 3.92
N THR A 353 6.08 18.90 4.89
CA THR A 353 4.65 19.24 4.81
C THR A 353 4.27 20.26 5.87
N PHE A 354 3.62 21.34 5.45
CA PHE A 354 2.89 22.26 6.30
C PHE A 354 1.41 22.16 5.99
N SER A 355 0.55 22.15 7.02
CA SER A 355 -0.90 22.20 6.82
C SER A 355 -1.60 23.07 7.85
N GLN A 356 -2.70 23.68 7.42
CA GLN A 356 -3.60 24.47 8.23
C GLN A 356 -5.04 24.11 7.89
N GLU A 357 -5.80 23.72 8.89
CA GLU A 357 -7.25 23.58 8.78
C GLU A 357 -7.94 24.55 9.72
N PHE A 358 -9.03 25.12 9.28
CA PHE A 358 -9.90 25.97 10.07
C PHE A 358 -11.36 25.59 9.81
N ARG A 359 -12.14 25.39 10.88
CA ARG A 359 -13.55 25.03 10.83
C ARG A 359 -14.39 25.91 11.77
N ILE A 360 -15.60 26.16 11.34
CA ILE A 360 -16.66 26.76 12.14
C ILE A 360 -17.87 25.82 12.00
N SER A 361 -18.46 25.41 13.10
CA SER A 361 -19.64 24.56 13.12
C SER A 361 -20.68 25.05 14.11
N SER A 362 -21.94 24.75 13.82
CA SER A 362 -23.04 25.00 14.79
C SER A 362 -22.90 24.09 16.00
N ASN A 363 -23.30 24.58 17.17
CA ASN A 363 -23.40 23.79 18.40
C ASN A 363 -24.77 23.90 19.09
N ASP A 364 -25.79 24.48 18.39
CA ASP A 364 -27.15 24.56 18.91
C ASP A 364 -27.92 23.25 18.71
N ILE A 365 -27.94 22.42 19.75
CA ILE A 365 -28.62 21.11 19.77
C ILE A 365 -30.15 21.26 19.55
N SER A 366 -30.71 22.42 19.84
CA SER A 366 -32.17 22.69 19.68
C SER A 366 -32.55 23.01 18.24
N SER A 367 -31.60 23.36 17.39
CA SER A 367 -31.82 23.66 15.97
C SER A 367 -32.07 22.38 15.17
N ASN A 368 -33.00 22.50 14.19
CA ASN A 368 -33.16 21.44 13.20
C ASN A 368 -32.06 21.44 12.13
N LEU A 369 -31.24 22.48 12.10
CA LEU A 369 -30.12 22.63 11.16
C LEU A 369 -28.81 22.56 11.93
N ASP A 370 -28.01 21.54 11.63
CA ASP A 370 -26.62 21.46 11.98
C ASP A 370 -25.76 21.77 10.76
N TRP A 371 -24.69 22.56 10.92
CA TRP A 371 -23.85 22.94 9.79
C TRP A 371 -22.38 23.11 10.20
N MET A 372 -21.51 22.93 9.23
CA MET A 372 -20.08 23.18 9.34
C MET A 372 -19.57 23.81 8.03
N VAL A 373 -18.65 24.75 8.15
CA VAL A 373 -17.85 25.31 7.04
C VAL A 373 -16.39 25.32 7.44
N GLY A 374 -15.52 24.99 6.52
CA GLY A 374 -14.08 24.96 6.78
C GLY A 374 -13.24 25.27 5.56
N ALA A 375 -11.98 25.56 5.83
CA ALA A 375 -10.95 25.74 4.83
C ALA A 375 -9.71 24.94 5.22
N TYR A 376 -9.06 24.34 4.23
CA TYR A 376 -7.82 23.58 4.37
C TYR A 376 -6.77 24.14 3.41
N TYR A 377 -5.54 24.24 3.88
CA TYR A 377 -4.36 24.59 3.10
C TYR A 377 -3.24 23.61 3.40
N GLN A 378 -2.52 23.17 2.38
CA GLN A 378 -1.33 22.36 2.48
C GLN A 378 -0.27 22.86 1.52
N GLN A 379 0.98 22.86 1.98
CA GLN A 379 2.17 22.96 1.14
C GLN A 379 3.05 21.76 1.43
N GLU A 380 3.53 21.08 0.38
CA GLU A 380 4.43 19.94 0.49
C GLU A 380 5.58 20.09 -0.50
N ASP A 381 6.80 20.06 0.00
CA ASP A 381 8.02 20.00 -0.79
C ASP A 381 8.51 18.54 -0.80
N VAL A 382 8.75 18.00 -2.00
CA VAL A 382 9.23 16.63 -2.23
C VAL A 382 10.57 16.68 -2.93
N ASP A 383 11.61 16.22 -2.25
CA ASP A 383 12.95 16.04 -2.81
C ASP A 383 13.27 14.54 -2.90
N THR A 384 13.77 14.11 -4.07
CA THR A 384 14.16 12.71 -4.25
C THR A 384 15.52 12.59 -4.92
N PHE A 385 16.26 11.56 -4.50
CA PHE A 385 17.45 11.07 -5.20
C PHE A 385 17.30 9.58 -5.45
N ARG A 386 17.69 9.14 -6.64
CA ARG A 386 17.78 7.71 -7.00
C ARG A 386 19.00 7.47 -7.85
N ASN A 387 19.67 6.34 -7.63
CA ASN A 387 20.61 5.77 -8.58
C ASN A 387 20.25 4.31 -8.89
N VAL A 388 20.70 3.81 -10.04
CA VAL A 388 20.74 2.39 -10.40
C VAL A 388 21.99 2.20 -11.24
N THR A 389 22.97 1.45 -10.73
CA THR A 389 24.25 1.28 -11.39
C THR A 389 24.54 -0.16 -11.77
N TYR A 390 25.25 -0.35 -12.86
CA TYR A 390 25.65 -1.63 -13.37
C TYR A 390 26.69 -2.31 -12.47
N GLY A 391 26.54 -3.62 -12.30
CA GLY A 391 27.47 -4.50 -11.64
C GLY A 391 28.59 -5.00 -12.55
N THR A 392 29.50 -5.76 -11.97
CA THR A 392 30.67 -6.31 -12.71
C THR A 392 30.29 -7.40 -13.72
N GLN A 393 29.11 -8.00 -13.57
CA GLN A 393 28.62 -9.08 -14.45
C GLN A 393 27.57 -8.62 -15.45
N THR A 394 27.15 -7.34 -15.44
CA THR A 394 26.13 -6.81 -16.38
C THR A 394 26.50 -7.00 -17.82
N TYR A 395 27.77 -6.71 -18.18
CA TYR A 395 28.24 -6.93 -19.57
C TYR A 395 28.08 -8.41 -19.98
N THR A 396 28.54 -9.34 -19.16
CA THR A 396 28.47 -10.77 -19.47
C THR A 396 27.03 -11.27 -19.57
N TYR A 397 26.17 -10.80 -18.68
CA TYR A 397 24.72 -11.08 -18.71
C TYR A 397 24.09 -10.59 -20.02
N SER A 398 24.28 -9.33 -20.36
CA SER A 398 23.72 -8.70 -21.56
C SER A 398 24.30 -9.31 -22.84
N ASP A 399 25.62 -9.55 -22.88
CA ASP A 399 26.25 -10.20 -24.04
C ASP A 399 25.69 -11.60 -24.29
N THR A 400 25.47 -12.38 -23.23
CA THR A 400 24.85 -13.72 -23.35
C THR A 400 23.45 -13.62 -23.95
N LEU A 401 22.63 -12.69 -23.49
CA LEU A 401 21.26 -12.49 -24.00
C LEU A 401 21.25 -12.00 -25.46
N VAL A 402 22.09 -11.01 -25.78
CA VAL A 402 22.23 -10.50 -27.14
C VAL A 402 22.71 -11.60 -28.07
N THR A 403 23.70 -12.39 -27.67
CA THR A 403 24.24 -13.50 -28.46
C THR A 403 23.18 -14.57 -28.73
N LEU A 404 22.40 -14.95 -27.73
CA LEU A 404 21.30 -15.91 -27.88
C LEU A 404 20.21 -15.37 -28.80
N GLY A 405 19.76 -14.14 -28.60
CA GLY A 405 18.72 -13.50 -29.42
C GLY A 405 19.14 -13.35 -30.89
N LEU A 406 20.37 -12.85 -31.13
CA LEU A 406 20.90 -12.74 -32.48
C LEU A 406 21.09 -14.11 -33.13
N SER A 407 21.63 -15.11 -32.42
CA SER A 407 21.80 -16.46 -32.95
C SER A 407 20.46 -17.06 -33.38
N GLN A 408 19.40 -16.90 -32.58
CA GLN A 408 18.05 -17.37 -32.92
C GLN A 408 17.50 -16.64 -34.12
N ALA A 409 17.62 -15.32 -34.19
CA ALA A 409 17.12 -14.51 -35.30
C ALA A 409 17.85 -14.86 -36.63
N ILE A 410 19.18 -14.95 -36.60
CA ILE A 410 20.02 -15.31 -37.76
C ILE A 410 19.68 -16.74 -38.21
N ALA A 411 19.57 -17.68 -37.28
CA ALA A 411 19.24 -19.07 -37.57
C ALA A 411 17.85 -19.18 -38.24
N ALA A 412 16.84 -18.50 -37.68
CA ALA A 412 15.48 -18.50 -38.21
C ALA A 412 15.45 -17.94 -39.66
N ALA A 413 16.09 -16.78 -39.89
CA ALA A 413 16.17 -16.17 -41.21
C ALA A 413 16.92 -17.06 -42.21
N ALA A 414 17.99 -17.73 -41.77
CA ALA A 414 18.75 -18.65 -42.60
C ALA A 414 17.92 -19.90 -42.97
N ILE A 415 17.17 -20.48 -42.03
CA ILE A 415 16.26 -21.61 -42.27
C ILE A 415 15.18 -21.21 -43.28
N GLU A 416 14.54 -20.06 -43.07
CA GLU A 416 13.50 -19.55 -43.98
C GLU A 416 14.05 -19.35 -45.40
N GLY A 417 15.20 -18.67 -45.53
CA GLY A 417 15.87 -18.48 -46.81
C GLY A 417 16.28 -19.79 -47.48
N TYR A 418 16.79 -20.76 -46.71
CA TYR A 418 17.18 -22.09 -47.19
C TYR A 418 15.97 -22.87 -47.75
N LEU A 419 14.86 -22.86 -47.04
CA LEU A 419 13.63 -23.54 -47.48
C LEU A 419 12.96 -22.82 -48.65
N ALA A 420 12.96 -21.48 -48.66
CA ALA A 420 12.44 -20.68 -49.77
C ALA A 420 13.23 -20.93 -51.07
N ALA A 421 14.52 -21.26 -50.97
CA ALA A 421 15.33 -21.68 -52.12
C ALA A 421 15.04 -23.11 -52.62
N GLY A 422 14.07 -23.82 -52.01
CA GLY A 422 13.66 -25.17 -52.39
C GLY A 422 14.65 -26.26 -52.00
N LEU A 423 15.52 -26.00 -51.04
CA LEU A 423 16.53 -26.93 -50.53
C LEU A 423 15.94 -27.94 -49.52
N PRO A 424 16.49 -29.15 -49.36
CA PRO A 424 15.93 -30.19 -48.51
C PRO A 424 15.93 -29.80 -47.03
N PRO A 425 14.81 -29.97 -46.29
CA PRO A 425 14.72 -29.58 -44.85
C PRO A 425 15.82 -30.19 -43.96
N ALA A 426 16.35 -31.37 -44.30
CA ALA A 426 17.40 -32.04 -43.55
C ALA A 426 18.74 -31.25 -43.46
N GLY A 427 18.97 -30.28 -44.35
CA GLY A 427 20.16 -29.43 -44.34
C GLY A 427 19.95 -28.06 -43.66
N ALA A 428 18.72 -27.70 -43.33
CA ALA A 428 18.39 -26.35 -42.89
C ALA A 428 19.08 -25.97 -41.56
N GLN A 429 19.14 -26.91 -40.61
CA GLN A 429 19.79 -26.67 -39.31
C GLN A 429 21.30 -26.41 -39.44
N ALA A 430 22.01 -27.25 -40.20
CA ALA A 430 23.45 -27.08 -40.44
C ALA A 430 23.76 -25.77 -41.17
N PHE A 431 22.88 -25.35 -42.10
CA PHE A 431 22.99 -24.05 -42.79
C PHE A 431 22.78 -22.88 -41.81
N ALA A 432 21.84 -23.01 -40.92
CA ALA A 432 21.60 -22.01 -39.90
C ALA A 432 22.78 -21.88 -38.90
N GLU A 433 23.34 -22.99 -38.45
CA GLU A 433 24.51 -23.00 -37.58
C GLU A 433 25.71 -22.32 -38.23
N GLN A 434 25.92 -22.57 -39.54
CA GLN A 434 26.98 -21.93 -40.32
C GLN A 434 26.72 -20.42 -40.45
N ALA A 435 25.47 -20.02 -40.72
CA ALA A 435 25.11 -18.59 -40.83
C ALA A 435 25.37 -17.83 -39.53
N VAL A 436 25.07 -18.42 -38.36
CA VAL A 436 25.40 -17.86 -37.05
C VAL A 436 26.91 -17.74 -36.85
N ALA A 437 27.66 -18.81 -37.21
CA ALA A 437 29.13 -18.82 -37.10
C ALA A 437 29.76 -17.74 -37.99
N ASP A 438 29.26 -17.56 -39.24
CA ASP A 438 29.75 -16.54 -40.19
C ASP A 438 29.45 -15.12 -39.71
N ALA A 439 28.31 -14.88 -39.00
CA ALA A 439 27.92 -13.59 -38.48
C ALA A 439 28.71 -13.21 -37.21
N LEU A 440 28.76 -14.11 -36.24
CA LEU A 440 29.34 -13.83 -34.92
C LEU A 440 30.82 -14.19 -34.80
N GLY A 441 31.34 -15.12 -35.65
CA GLY A 441 32.74 -15.54 -35.62
C GLY A 441 33.76 -14.39 -35.73
N PRO A 442 33.60 -13.45 -36.70
CA PRO A 442 34.50 -12.29 -36.83
C PRO A 442 34.62 -11.40 -35.59
N VAL A 443 33.62 -11.43 -34.72
CA VAL A 443 33.58 -10.64 -33.45
C VAL A 443 33.80 -11.53 -32.22
N GLY A 444 34.39 -12.70 -32.39
CA GLY A 444 34.70 -13.60 -31.27
C GLY A 444 33.51 -14.32 -30.67
N GLY A 445 32.36 -14.37 -31.35
CA GLY A 445 31.13 -15.00 -30.89
C GLY A 445 30.28 -14.12 -29.96
N SER A 446 30.67 -12.86 -29.72
CA SER A 446 29.96 -11.94 -28.82
C SER A 446 28.86 -11.17 -29.54
N GLY A 447 27.66 -11.21 -29.03
CA GLY A 447 26.53 -10.47 -29.59
C GLY A 447 26.67 -8.93 -29.39
N LEU A 448 27.15 -8.50 -28.26
CA LEU A 448 27.44 -7.06 -28.04
C LEU A 448 28.56 -6.55 -28.91
N ALA A 449 29.58 -7.37 -29.19
CA ALA A 449 30.64 -7.01 -30.12
C ALA A 449 30.10 -6.92 -31.54
N TYR A 450 29.17 -7.80 -31.96
CA TYR A 450 28.47 -7.70 -33.26
C TYR A 450 27.68 -6.39 -33.38
N VAL A 451 26.88 -6.06 -32.37
CA VAL A 451 26.12 -4.79 -32.34
C VAL A 451 27.07 -3.59 -32.32
N GLY A 452 28.09 -3.61 -31.46
CA GLY A 452 29.08 -2.54 -31.40
C GLY A 452 29.83 -2.28 -32.68
N ALA A 453 30.16 -3.33 -33.41
CA ALA A 453 30.76 -3.23 -34.77
C ALA A 453 29.77 -2.69 -35.78
N ALA A 454 28.50 -3.13 -35.76
CA ALA A 454 27.46 -2.67 -36.67
C ALA A 454 27.18 -1.18 -36.56
N PHE A 455 27.24 -0.63 -35.30
CA PHE A 455 27.08 0.81 -35.04
C PHE A 455 28.40 1.58 -35.05
N GLY A 456 29.56 0.94 -35.23
CA GLY A 456 30.87 1.59 -35.24
C GLY A 456 31.32 2.13 -33.89
N VAL A 457 30.77 1.63 -32.77
CA VAL A 457 30.99 2.12 -31.39
C VAL A 457 32.21 1.43 -30.77
N CYS A 458 32.43 0.15 -31.01
CA CYS A 458 33.55 -0.64 -30.54
C CYS A 458 33.97 -1.69 -31.59
N VAL A 459 35.03 -2.44 -31.32
CA VAL A 459 35.67 -3.41 -32.24
C VAL A 459 36.29 -2.77 -33.46
N VAL A 460 35.54 -2.06 -34.30
CA VAL A 460 35.98 -1.41 -35.54
C VAL A 460 37.08 -0.38 -35.30
N ASN A 461 37.02 0.30 -34.13
CA ASN A 461 37.98 1.33 -33.73
C ASN A 461 39.10 0.80 -32.80
N GLY A 462 39.17 -0.52 -32.59
CA GLY A 462 40.15 -1.15 -31.68
C GLY A 462 39.83 -0.95 -30.20
N VAL A 463 38.62 -0.44 -29.88
CA VAL A 463 38.10 -0.28 -28.50
C VAL A 463 37.38 -1.56 -28.12
N ALA A 464 37.65 -2.11 -26.94
CA ALA A 464 36.94 -3.26 -26.42
C ALA A 464 35.50 -2.86 -26.06
N CYS A 465 34.49 -3.70 -26.38
CA CYS A 465 33.10 -3.38 -26.05
C CYS A 465 32.82 -3.41 -24.55
N THR A 466 33.63 -4.09 -23.77
CA THR A 466 33.61 -4.05 -22.29
C THR A 466 33.94 -2.67 -21.73
N ASP A 467 34.65 -1.83 -22.50
CA ASP A 467 35.00 -0.45 -22.10
C ASP A 467 33.97 0.58 -22.58
N VAL A 468 32.87 0.13 -23.19
CA VAL A 468 31.84 0.98 -23.79
C VAL A 468 30.44 0.62 -23.27
N PHE A 469 30.09 -0.67 -23.28
CA PHE A 469 28.75 -1.10 -22.88
C PHE A 469 28.75 -1.66 -21.46
N TYR A 470 27.74 -1.30 -20.69
CA TYR A 470 27.48 -1.82 -19.34
C TYR A 470 28.72 -1.75 -18.42
N ILE A 471 29.42 -0.62 -18.44
CA ILE A 471 30.59 -0.41 -17.58
C ILE A 471 30.17 -0.42 -16.12
N PRO A 472 30.81 -1.21 -15.22
CA PRO A 472 30.47 -1.23 -13.81
C PRO A 472 30.47 0.19 -13.19
N GLY A 473 29.45 0.47 -12.37
CA GLY A 473 29.24 1.78 -11.74
C GLY A 473 28.63 2.85 -12.67
N THR A 474 28.37 2.55 -13.96
CA THR A 474 27.58 3.41 -14.86
C THR A 474 26.12 2.94 -14.88
N GLY A 475 25.31 3.39 -15.86
CA GLY A 475 23.89 3.18 -15.92
C GLY A 475 23.15 4.48 -15.64
N MET A 476 22.42 4.57 -14.55
CA MET A 476 21.80 5.81 -14.05
C MET A 476 22.42 6.19 -12.69
N PRO A 477 23.57 6.87 -12.67
CA PRO A 477 24.24 7.22 -11.41
C PRO A 477 23.51 8.32 -10.64
N SER A 478 22.62 9.08 -11.26
CA SER A 478 21.85 10.14 -10.61
C SER A 478 20.52 10.37 -11.29
N SER A 479 19.46 10.43 -10.50
CA SER A 479 18.14 10.90 -10.86
C SER A 479 17.60 11.70 -9.69
N VAL A 480 17.56 13.03 -9.82
CA VAL A 480 17.10 13.97 -8.79
C VAL A 480 15.78 14.57 -9.24
N TRP A 481 14.77 14.50 -8.38
CA TRP A 481 13.47 15.13 -8.65
C TRP A 481 13.06 16.03 -7.50
N LYS A 482 12.36 17.09 -7.85
CA LYS A 482 11.74 18.04 -6.93
C LYS A 482 10.32 18.29 -7.35
N MET A 483 9.43 18.36 -6.37
CA MET A 483 8.05 18.75 -6.57
C MET A 483 7.62 19.69 -5.44
N ASP A 484 7.15 20.85 -5.80
CA ASP A 484 6.45 21.78 -4.91
C ASP A 484 4.94 21.59 -5.16
N ASN A 485 4.20 21.19 -4.13
CA ASN A 485 2.77 20.97 -4.20
C ASN A 485 2.04 21.90 -3.24
N THR A 486 1.08 22.65 -3.74
CA THR A 486 0.17 23.48 -2.95
C THR A 486 -1.27 23.00 -3.18
N ALA A 487 -1.97 22.70 -2.10
CA ALA A 487 -3.37 22.30 -2.15
C ALA A 487 -4.23 23.19 -1.25
N MET A 488 -5.41 23.55 -1.73
CA MET A 488 -6.43 24.28 -0.99
C MET A 488 -7.77 23.60 -1.11
N SER A 489 -8.57 23.64 -0.04
CA SER A 489 -9.96 23.19 -0.09
C SER A 489 -10.83 24.11 0.73
N LEU A 490 -11.99 24.46 0.18
CA LEU A 490 -13.08 25.12 0.88
C LEU A 490 -14.26 24.16 0.92
N PHE A 491 -14.73 23.82 2.10
CA PHE A 491 -15.74 22.81 2.28
C PHE A 491 -16.84 23.24 3.25
N GLY A 492 -18.00 22.63 3.12
CA GLY A 492 -19.10 22.81 4.05
C GLY A 492 -20.08 21.65 3.99
N GLN A 493 -20.73 21.41 5.09
CA GLN A 493 -21.78 20.40 5.24
C GLN A 493 -22.94 20.99 6.05
N MET A 494 -24.14 20.67 5.65
CA MET A 494 -25.34 20.94 6.42
C MET A 494 -26.14 19.64 6.60
N GLU A 495 -26.65 19.45 7.78
CA GLU A 495 -27.58 18.39 8.14
C GLU A 495 -28.89 19.03 8.61
N TYR A 496 -29.99 18.67 7.96
CA TYR A 496 -31.31 19.22 8.27
C TYR A 496 -32.29 18.12 8.70
N ARG A 497 -32.73 18.19 9.93
CA ARG A 497 -33.79 17.32 10.46
C ARG A 497 -35.15 17.79 9.94
N ILE A 498 -35.64 17.14 8.88
CA ILE A 498 -36.91 17.45 8.23
C ILE A 498 -38.08 17.18 9.18
N ASN A 499 -37.97 16.09 9.94
CA ASN A 499 -38.86 15.73 11.06
C ASN A 499 -38.06 14.73 11.97
N ASP A 500 -38.71 14.23 13.03
CA ASP A 500 -38.09 13.36 14.04
C ASP A 500 -37.52 12.06 13.45
N SER A 501 -37.94 11.65 12.25
CA SER A 501 -37.51 10.42 11.61
C SER A 501 -36.68 10.60 10.35
N LEU A 502 -36.65 11.80 9.75
CA LEU A 502 -36.00 12.02 8.45
C LEU A 502 -35.00 13.16 8.52
N THR A 503 -33.75 12.82 8.23
CA THR A 503 -32.64 13.76 8.17
C THR A 503 -32.05 13.78 6.76
N ALA A 504 -31.74 14.96 6.25
CA ALA A 504 -31.07 15.18 4.98
C ALA A 504 -29.72 15.85 5.21
N THR A 505 -28.67 15.32 4.57
CA THR A 505 -27.33 15.89 4.62
C THR A 505 -26.89 16.34 3.23
N LEU A 506 -26.33 17.54 3.15
CA LEU A 506 -25.70 18.10 1.94
C LEU A 506 -24.30 18.58 2.31
N GLY A 507 -23.29 17.98 1.70
CA GLY A 507 -21.90 18.43 1.74
C GLY A 507 -21.45 18.91 0.36
N LEU A 508 -20.62 19.96 0.33
CA LEU A 508 -19.96 20.48 -0.87
C LEU A 508 -18.54 20.88 -0.53
N ALA A 509 -17.60 20.60 -1.43
CA ALA A 509 -16.25 21.13 -1.35
C ALA A 509 -15.73 21.54 -2.72
N TYR A 510 -14.95 22.61 -2.74
CA TYR A 510 -14.08 22.96 -3.86
C TYR A 510 -12.63 22.71 -3.44
N SER A 511 -11.91 21.94 -4.22
CA SER A 511 -10.49 21.63 -4.01
C SER A 511 -9.69 22.07 -5.22
N ASP A 512 -8.52 22.66 -4.96
CA ASP A 512 -7.53 23.11 -5.95
C ASP A 512 -6.16 22.55 -5.55
N ASP A 513 -5.43 22.00 -6.52
CA ASP A 513 -4.10 21.40 -6.33
C ASP A 513 -3.19 21.86 -7.46
N SER A 514 -2.07 22.45 -7.10
CA SER A 514 -1.04 22.95 -8.03
C SER A 514 0.31 22.29 -7.73
N LYS A 515 0.94 21.74 -8.77
CA LYS A 515 2.25 21.09 -8.69
C LYS A 515 3.24 21.72 -9.66
N ASP A 516 4.45 22.02 -9.18
CA ASP A 516 5.61 22.41 -9.99
C ASP A 516 6.69 21.33 -9.84
N VAL A 517 7.02 20.63 -10.94
CA VAL A 517 7.84 19.41 -10.93
C VAL A 517 9.07 19.60 -11.82
N SER A 518 10.23 19.22 -11.30
CA SER A 518 11.49 19.21 -12.06
C SER A 518 12.26 17.92 -11.82
N GLY A 519 12.99 17.46 -12.85
CA GLY A 519 13.83 16.27 -12.80
C GLY A 519 15.14 16.48 -13.55
N ASP A 520 16.26 16.13 -12.92
CA ASP A 520 17.59 16.09 -13.52
C ASP A 520 18.12 14.65 -13.47
N ILE A 521 18.28 14.04 -14.65
CA ILE A 521 18.62 12.63 -14.79
C ILE A 521 19.93 12.51 -15.57
N THR A 522 20.92 11.87 -14.96
CA THR A 522 22.19 11.54 -15.60
C THR A 522 22.20 10.06 -16.00
N ILE A 523 22.42 9.78 -17.29
CA ILE A 523 22.57 8.43 -17.83
C ILE A 523 23.92 8.30 -18.48
N ILE A 524 24.61 7.21 -18.15
CA ILE A 524 25.89 6.81 -18.73
C ILE A 524 25.70 5.38 -19.25
N ASP A 525 25.05 5.26 -20.38
CA ASP A 525 24.74 3.96 -21.01
C ASP A 525 24.81 4.10 -22.53
N ALA A 526 25.92 3.67 -23.11
CA ALA A 526 26.15 3.74 -24.55
C ALA A 526 25.24 2.76 -25.33
N PHE A 527 24.82 1.63 -24.73
CA PHE A 527 23.93 0.68 -25.40
C PHE A 527 22.50 1.22 -25.47
N ALA A 528 22.05 1.88 -24.42
CA ALA A 528 20.73 2.52 -24.39
C ALA A 528 20.58 3.65 -25.43
N ALA A 529 21.68 4.27 -25.83
CA ALA A 529 21.68 5.32 -26.86
C ALA A 529 21.63 4.81 -28.31
N LEU A 530 21.70 3.49 -28.54
CA LEU A 530 21.69 2.91 -29.88
C LEU A 530 20.28 2.92 -30.49
N PRO A 531 20.12 3.33 -31.79
CA PRO A 531 18.83 3.32 -32.46
C PRO A 531 18.49 1.91 -32.98
N LEU A 532 18.26 0.95 -32.06
CA LEU A 532 18.11 -0.48 -32.39
C LEU A 532 16.90 -0.74 -33.28
N GLU A 533 15.76 -0.09 -33.06
CA GLU A 533 14.58 -0.26 -33.91
C GLU A 533 14.84 0.17 -35.36
N ALA A 534 15.47 1.33 -35.56
CA ALA A 534 15.82 1.82 -36.91
C ALA A 534 16.80 0.89 -37.66
N ALA A 535 17.57 0.11 -36.92
CA ALA A 535 18.51 -0.88 -37.48
C ALA A 535 17.89 -2.28 -37.64
N GLY A 536 16.61 -2.47 -37.38
CA GLY A 536 15.94 -3.79 -37.40
C GLY A 536 16.31 -4.71 -36.23
N LEU A 537 16.91 -4.17 -35.18
CA LEU A 537 17.32 -4.87 -33.95
C LEU A 537 16.39 -4.57 -32.75
N GLY A 538 15.15 -4.15 -33.03
CA GLY A 538 14.18 -3.78 -31.99
C GLY A 538 13.91 -4.88 -30.96
N ALA A 539 14.08 -6.14 -31.29
CA ALA A 539 14.00 -7.24 -30.33
C ALA A 539 15.03 -7.15 -29.17
N LEU A 540 16.10 -6.34 -29.32
CA LEU A 540 17.11 -6.12 -28.30
C LEU A 540 16.80 -4.88 -27.43
N SER A 541 15.73 -4.14 -27.71
CA SER A 541 15.37 -2.90 -26.96
C SER A 541 15.11 -3.18 -25.47
N GLY A 542 14.65 -4.39 -25.12
CA GLY A 542 14.49 -4.79 -23.71
C GLY A 542 15.81 -4.83 -22.90
N LEU A 543 16.98 -4.78 -23.58
CA LEU A 543 18.29 -4.69 -22.94
C LEU A 543 18.81 -3.24 -22.84
N GLN A 544 18.07 -2.27 -23.37
CA GLN A 544 18.29 -0.85 -23.11
C GLN A 544 17.67 -0.50 -21.76
N PHE A 545 18.32 -0.89 -20.65
CA PHE A 545 17.78 -0.75 -19.28
C PHE A 545 17.49 0.71 -18.90
N PHE A 546 18.27 1.64 -19.44
CA PHE A 546 18.08 3.08 -19.23
C PHE A 546 18.00 3.77 -20.61
N PRO A 547 16.88 3.68 -21.31
CA PRO A 547 16.69 4.44 -22.54
C PRO A 547 16.91 5.92 -22.25
N ALA A 548 17.31 6.70 -23.26
CA ALA A 548 17.71 8.11 -23.10
C ALA A 548 16.60 8.93 -22.44
N PHE A 549 16.60 8.99 -21.11
CA PHE A 549 15.69 9.84 -20.35
C PHE A 549 16.07 11.29 -20.52
N ARG A 550 15.07 12.13 -20.64
CA ARG A 550 15.26 13.59 -20.72
C ARG A 550 15.04 14.20 -19.35
N ASN A 551 15.76 15.29 -19.11
CA ASN A 551 15.46 16.17 -17.99
C ASN A 551 14.02 16.67 -18.07
N TYR A 552 13.44 16.97 -16.94
CA TYR A 552 12.09 17.43 -16.80
C TYR A 552 12.07 18.82 -16.15
N PRO A 553 11.31 19.80 -16.62
CA PRO A 553 10.37 19.74 -17.74
C PRO A 553 11.01 19.47 -19.10
N ASN A 554 10.19 19.09 -20.10
CA ASN A 554 10.63 18.79 -21.44
C ASN A 554 9.77 19.54 -22.50
N ALA A 555 9.80 19.11 -23.77
CA ALA A 555 9.05 19.78 -24.83
C ALA A 555 7.55 19.51 -24.83
N ASP A 556 7.12 18.39 -24.20
CA ASP A 556 5.73 17.93 -24.17
C ASP A 556 5.01 18.30 -22.87
N GLU A 557 5.77 18.43 -21.76
CA GLU A 557 5.24 18.82 -20.44
C GLU A 557 6.15 19.90 -19.81
N ASP A 558 5.54 21.01 -19.40
CA ASP A 558 6.24 22.15 -18.79
C ASP A 558 6.52 21.98 -17.28
N GLY A 559 6.12 20.85 -16.71
CA GLY A 559 6.31 20.53 -15.29
C GLY A 559 5.29 21.18 -14.36
N LYS A 560 4.26 21.85 -14.89
CA LYS A 560 3.24 22.54 -14.10
C LYS A 560 1.89 21.88 -14.30
N PHE A 561 1.24 21.53 -13.20
CA PHE A 561 -0.04 20.83 -13.23
C PHE A 561 -0.99 21.48 -12.22
N ASP A 562 -2.11 21.94 -12.72
CA ASP A 562 -3.21 22.44 -11.92
C ASP A 562 -4.40 21.48 -12.06
N SER A 563 -5.05 21.16 -10.96
CA SER A 563 -6.21 20.27 -10.93
C SER A 563 -7.20 20.81 -9.90
N ASP A 564 -8.43 21.02 -10.31
CA ASP A 564 -9.49 21.45 -9.40
C ASP A 564 -10.78 20.63 -9.61
N ASP A 565 -11.55 20.50 -8.55
CA ASP A 565 -12.85 19.81 -8.62
C ASP A 565 -13.83 20.30 -7.54
N VAL A 566 -15.12 20.10 -7.82
CA VAL A 566 -16.22 20.31 -6.88
C VAL A 566 -16.82 18.97 -6.49
N THR A 567 -16.52 18.52 -5.29
CA THR A 567 -17.05 17.27 -4.74
C THR A 567 -18.29 17.52 -3.88
N HIS A 568 -19.11 16.49 -3.75
CA HIS A 568 -20.36 16.58 -2.99
C HIS A 568 -20.70 15.29 -2.24
N THR A 569 -21.50 15.45 -1.19
CA THR A 569 -22.16 14.35 -0.48
C THR A 569 -23.64 14.72 -0.29
N LEU A 570 -24.51 13.84 -0.75
CA LEU A 570 -25.97 13.95 -0.56
C LEU A 570 -26.44 12.70 0.18
N SER A 571 -27.09 12.87 1.33
CA SER A 571 -27.58 11.74 2.10
C SER A 571 -28.99 11.98 2.63
N LEU A 572 -29.74 10.90 2.70
CA LEU A 572 -31.05 10.83 3.38
C LEU A 572 -30.99 9.68 4.38
N ALA A 573 -31.24 9.97 5.65
CA ALA A 573 -31.34 8.97 6.72
C ALA A 573 -32.78 8.96 7.24
N TYR A 574 -33.36 7.77 7.36
CA TYR A 574 -34.70 7.58 7.88
C TYR A 574 -34.70 6.60 9.06
N ALA A 575 -35.06 7.11 10.24
CA ALA A 575 -35.27 6.31 11.44
C ALA A 575 -36.60 5.53 11.33
N ILE A 576 -36.52 4.22 11.15
CA ILE A 576 -37.68 3.32 11.14
C ILE A 576 -38.21 3.16 12.56
N SER A 577 -37.32 3.16 13.53
CA SER A 577 -37.56 3.10 14.97
C SER A 577 -36.38 3.76 15.70
N ASP A 578 -36.46 3.90 17.03
CA ASP A 578 -35.36 4.44 17.84
C ASP A 578 -34.04 3.66 17.68
N ASN A 579 -34.12 2.39 17.30
CA ASN A 579 -32.98 1.48 17.22
C ASN A 579 -32.63 1.06 15.78
N THR A 580 -33.35 1.53 14.77
CA THR A 580 -33.16 1.07 13.39
C THR A 580 -33.31 2.22 12.42
N SER A 581 -32.30 2.45 11.60
CA SER A 581 -32.29 3.45 10.53
C SER A 581 -31.90 2.82 9.20
N ILE A 582 -32.40 3.42 8.13
CA ILE A 582 -31.92 3.19 6.75
C ILE A 582 -31.42 4.51 6.21
N TYR A 583 -30.40 4.43 5.34
CA TYR A 583 -29.89 5.60 4.67
C TYR A 583 -29.62 5.33 3.19
N ALA A 584 -29.59 6.41 2.41
CA ALA A 584 -29.11 6.39 1.04
C ALA A 584 -28.18 7.60 0.84
N THR A 585 -26.98 7.34 0.34
CA THR A 585 -25.93 8.36 0.14
C THR A 585 -25.44 8.33 -1.30
N HIS A 586 -25.25 9.50 -1.89
CA HIS A 586 -24.47 9.70 -3.10
C HIS A 586 -23.32 10.64 -2.79
N SER A 587 -22.09 10.20 -3.07
CA SER A 587 -20.87 10.98 -2.81
C SER A 587 -19.95 10.95 -4.02
N SER A 588 -19.16 12.01 -4.18
CA SER A 588 -18.09 12.10 -5.16
C SER A 588 -16.74 12.33 -4.47
N GLY A 589 -15.68 11.92 -5.14
CA GLY A 589 -14.31 12.05 -4.66
C GLY A 589 -13.38 12.43 -5.79
N PHE A 590 -12.28 13.08 -5.44
CA PHE A 590 -11.30 13.62 -6.35
C PHE A 590 -9.89 13.26 -5.90
N LYS A 591 -9.05 12.89 -6.86
CA LYS A 591 -7.60 12.77 -6.69
C LYS A 591 -6.91 13.59 -7.77
N ALA A 592 -5.99 14.44 -7.35
CA ALA A 592 -5.27 15.35 -8.23
C ALA A 592 -4.33 14.62 -9.21
N THR A 593 -3.88 15.32 -10.25
CA THR A 593 -2.86 14.88 -11.19
C THR A 593 -1.63 14.33 -10.46
N SER A 594 -1.19 13.15 -10.88
CA SER A 594 0.05 12.52 -10.40
C SER A 594 1.13 12.56 -11.46
N VAL A 595 2.40 12.62 -11.04
CA VAL A 595 3.55 12.69 -11.95
C VAL A 595 4.49 11.52 -11.68
N ASN A 596 4.92 10.82 -12.70
CA ASN A 596 5.91 9.76 -12.57
C ASN A 596 7.31 10.33 -12.35
N MET A 597 7.76 10.34 -11.10
CA MET A 597 9.10 10.78 -10.67
C MET A 597 10.09 9.60 -10.60
N THR A 598 9.85 8.52 -11.34
CA THR A 598 10.73 7.35 -11.43
C THR A 598 11.26 7.15 -12.85
N VAL A 599 11.87 6.00 -13.10
CA VAL A 599 12.37 5.61 -14.41
C VAL A 599 11.22 5.39 -15.39
N ASP A 600 11.13 6.24 -16.42
CA ASP A 600 10.12 6.16 -17.48
C ASP A 600 10.74 6.69 -18.78
N ALA A 601 10.61 5.94 -19.86
CA ALA A 601 11.15 6.30 -21.16
C ALA A 601 10.27 7.28 -21.95
N ARG A 602 9.06 7.56 -21.46
CA ARG A 602 8.10 8.44 -22.14
C ARG A 602 8.38 9.91 -21.82
N ASP A 603 8.05 10.80 -22.74
CA ASP A 603 8.13 12.23 -22.52
C ASP A 603 6.96 12.74 -21.67
N VAL A 604 5.76 12.15 -21.82
CA VAL A 604 4.56 12.42 -21.00
C VAL A 604 4.62 11.54 -19.76
N ARG A 605 4.70 12.17 -18.58
CA ARG A 605 4.87 11.52 -17.29
C ARG A 605 3.70 11.72 -16.33
N ALA A 606 2.80 12.63 -16.66
CA ALA A 606 1.63 12.90 -15.83
C ALA A 606 0.47 11.97 -16.18
N ALA A 607 -0.27 11.57 -15.15
CA ALA A 607 -1.64 11.08 -15.27
C ALA A 607 -2.58 12.14 -14.71
N GLY A 608 -3.60 12.50 -15.48
CA GLY A 608 -4.63 13.47 -15.10
C GLY A 608 -5.41 13.06 -13.85
N PRO A 609 -6.32 13.90 -13.39
CA PRO A 609 -7.15 13.64 -12.22
C PRO A 609 -7.94 12.33 -12.30
N GLU A 610 -8.34 11.84 -11.15
CA GLU A 610 -9.15 10.65 -10.94
C GLU A 610 -10.42 11.06 -10.20
N ASP A 611 -11.58 10.75 -10.78
CA ASP A 611 -12.90 11.06 -10.24
C ASP A 611 -13.58 9.79 -9.76
N ALA A 612 -14.06 9.79 -8.53
CA ALA A 612 -14.80 8.68 -7.94
C ALA A 612 -16.25 9.13 -7.64
N THR A 613 -17.21 8.25 -7.92
CA THR A 613 -18.61 8.43 -7.51
C THR A 613 -19.09 7.17 -6.80
N ASN A 614 -19.91 7.33 -5.77
CA ASN A 614 -20.44 6.23 -4.99
C ASN A 614 -21.94 6.41 -4.71
N TYR A 615 -22.73 5.37 -4.93
CA TYR A 615 -24.09 5.22 -4.43
C TYR A 615 -24.10 4.15 -3.33
N GLU A 616 -24.61 4.49 -2.17
CA GLU A 616 -24.66 3.60 -1.02
C GLU A 616 -26.06 3.59 -0.41
N ILE A 617 -26.55 2.40 -0.07
CA ILE A 617 -27.78 2.21 0.70
C ILE A 617 -27.44 1.31 1.86
N GLY A 618 -27.75 1.72 3.09
CA GLY A 618 -27.45 0.96 4.27
C GLY A 618 -28.61 0.85 5.25
N LEU A 619 -28.50 -0.16 6.08
CA LEU A 619 -29.34 -0.45 7.25
C LEU A 619 -28.43 -0.49 8.47
N LYS A 620 -28.77 0.27 9.50
CA LYS A 620 -28.12 0.22 10.80
C LYS A 620 -29.16 -0.11 11.86
N THR A 621 -28.87 -1.10 12.70
CA THR A 621 -29.78 -1.49 13.76
C THR A 621 -29.02 -1.88 15.02
N THR A 622 -29.51 -1.39 16.15
CA THR A 622 -29.01 -1.77 17.48
C THR A 622 -30.03 -2.65 18.20
N PHE A 623 -29.51 -3.47 19.07
CA PHE A 623 -30.26 -4.33 19.98
C PHE A 623 -29.72 -4.13 21.38
N ASP A 624 -30.44 -4.55 22.42
CA ASP A 624 -29.94 -4.51 23.80
C ASP A 624 -28.58 -5.20 23.97
N ASN A 625 -28.26 -6.16 23.07
CA ASN A 625 -27.06 -6.98 23.14
C ASN A 625 -26.13 -6.81 21.94
N GLY A 626 -26.27 -5.76 21.13
CA GLY A 626 -25.37 -5.54 20.01
C GLY A 626 -25.89 -4.69 18.87
N TYR A 627 -25.21 -4.76 17.73
CA TYR A 627 -25.61 -4.08 16.51
C TYR A 627 -25.34 -4.94 15.28
N ILE A 628 -26.06 -4.64 14.19
CA ILE A 628 -25.85 -5.14 12.83
C ILE A 628 -25.97 -3.96 11.87
N ASN A 629 -24.92 -3.72 11.10
CA ASN A 629 -24.86 -2.73 10.05
C ASN A 629 -24.66 -3.45 8.71
N LEU A 630 -25.44 -3.10 7.70
CA LEU A 630 -25.38 -3.66 6.37
C LEU A 630 -25.39 -2.50 5.35
N ALA A 631 -24.46 -2.51 4.39
CA ALA A 631 -24.42 -1.52 3.31
C ALA A 631 -24.26 -2.22 1.96
N TYR A 632 -25.00 -1.77 0.96
CA TYR A 632 -24.76 -2.02 -0.45
C TYR A 632 -24.15 -0.77 -1.07
N PHE A 633 -23.12 -0.93 -1.89
CA PHE A 633 -22.47 0.18 -2.58
C PHE A 633 -22.25 -0.12 -4.07
N ASP A 634 -22.24 0.94 -4.88
CA ASP A 634 -21.88 0.96 -6.30
C ASP A 634 -20.94 2.16 -6.53
N GLN A 635 -19.64 1.89 -6.57
CA GLN A 635 -18.60 2.89 -6.72
C GLN A 635 -18.01 2.80 -8.13
N ASN A 636 -17.89 3.94 -8.79
CA ASN A 636 -17.30 4.07 -10.13
C ASN A 636 -16.14 5.05 -10.07
N ILE A 637 -15.03 4.69 -10.73
CA ILE A 637 -13.82 5.49 -10.81
C ILE A 637 -13.54 5.77 -12.27
N GLU A 638 -13.43 7.05 -12.64
CA GLU A 638 -13.08 7.52 -13.98
C GLU A 638 -11.66 8.11 -13.96
N GLY A 639 -10.87 7.85 -14.99
CA GLY A 639 -9.50 8.32 -15.05
C GLY A 639 -8.56 7.64 -14.03
N PHE A 640 -8.86 6.41 -13.61
CA PHE A 640 -8.02 5.65 -12.67
C PHE A 640 -6.54 5.74 -13.02
N GLN A 641 -5.70 6.14 -12.04
CA GLN A 641 -4.27 6.31 -12.23
C GLN A 641 -3.55 4.99 -12.02
N SER A 642 -3.38 4.22 -13.09
CA SER A 642 -2.64 2.96 -13.08
C SER A 642 -1.13 3.21 -13.13
N ASN A 643 -0.38 2.61 -12.20
CA ASN A 643 1.08 2.67 -12.13
C ASN A 643 1.64 1.25 -12.25
N ALA A 644 1.82 0.79 -13.48
CA ALA A 644 2.22 -0.57 -13.79
C ALA A 644 3.74 -0.70 -13.96
N PHE A 645 4.34 -1.73 -13.35
CA PHE A 645 5.75 -2.05 -13.51
C PHE A 645 6.03 -2.62 -14.90
N SER A 646 6.97 -2.04 -15.64
CA SER A 646 7.33 -2.42 -17.02
C SER A 646 8.64 -3.19 -17.11
N GLY A 647 9.13 -3.79 -16.01
CA GLY A 647 10.39 -4.57 -15.97
C GLY A 647 11.61 -3.76 -15.54
N THR A 648 11.75 -2.49 -15.95
CA THR A 648 12.84 -1.59 -15.54
C THR A 648 12.35 -0.29 -14.92
N GLY A 649 11.09 0.05 -15.09
CA GLY A 649 10.48 1.28 -14.56
C GLY A 649 8.97 1.13 -14.40
N PHE A 650 8.30 2.24 -14.18
CA PHE A 650 6.87 2.29 -14.01
C PHE A 650 6.22 3.15 -15.10
N ASN A 651 5.11 2.69 -15.62
CA ASN A 651 4.26 3.42 -16.55
C ASN A 651 3.05 3.94 -15.79
N LEU A 652 2.99 5.24 -15.57
CA LEU A 652 1.82 5.92 -15.02
C LEU A 652 0.91 6.37 -16.16
N VAL A 653 -0.32 5.90 -16.16
CA VAL A 653 -1.34 6.26 -17.16
C VAL A 653 -2.72 6.37 -16.51
N ASN A 654 -3.63 7.12 -17.11
CA ASN A 654 -5.03 7.00 -16.77
C ASN A 654 -5.61 5.77 -17.45
N ALA A 655 -6.06 4.78 -16.69
CA ALA A 655 -7.02 3.78 -17.17
C ALA A 655 -8.39 4.45 -17.34
N GLY A 656 -9.24 3.90 -18.24
CA GLY A 656 -10.50 4.58 -18.57
C GLY A 656 -11.48 4.63 -17.39
N LYS A 657 -12.12 3.50 -17.08
CA LYS A 657 -13.15 3.41 -16.03
C LYS A 657 -13.11 2.06 -15.32
N GLU A 658 -13.35 2.11 -14.02
CA GLU A 658 -13.43 0.94 -13.15
C GLU A 658 -14.68 1.01 -12.28
N SER A 659 -15.39 -0.11 -12.10
CA SER A 659 -16.58 -0.20 -11.24
C SER A 659 -16.40 -1.24 -10.13
N HIS A 660 -16.81 -0.89 -8.93
CA HIS A 660 -16.74 -1.71 -7.72
C HIS A 660 -18.12 -1.75 -7.07
N LYS A 661 -18.74 -2.94 -7.01
CA LYS A 661 -20.10 -3.13 -6.44
C LYS A 661 -20.03 -4.19 -5.38
N GLY A 662 -20.69 -3.96 -4.26
CA GLY A 662 -20.60 -4.93 -3.19
C GLY A 662 -21.57 -4.74 -2.05
N VAL A 663 -21.45 -5.65 -1.09
CA VAL A 663 -22.20 -5.64 0.17
C VAL A 663 -21.22 -5.76 1.32
N GLU A 664 -21.35 -4.88 2.31
CA GLU A 664 -20.60 -4.92 3.56
C GLU A 664 -21.52 -5.26 4.72
N LEU A 665 -21.02 -6.08 5.63
CA LEU A 665 -21.62 -6.42 6.92
C LEU A 665 -20.63 -6.09 8.02
N ASP A 666 -21.06 -5.35 9.04
CA ASP A 666 -20.36 -5.23 10.32
C ASP A 666 -21.35 -5.48 11.47
N SER A 667 -20.99 -6.37 12.38
CA SER A 667 -21.87 -6.76 13.48
C SER A 667 -21.10 -7.14 14.73
N MET A 668 -21.67 -6.81 15.88
CA MET A 668 -21.18 -7.19 17.20
C MET A 668 -22.38 -7.61 18.05
N LEU A 669 -22.34 -8.83 18.62
CA LEU A 669 -23.44 -9.42 19.35
C LEU A 669 -22.93 -10.09 20.65
N ALA A 670 -23.42 -9.66 21.79
CA ALA A 670 -23.26 -10.38 23.05
C ALA A 670 -24.23 -11.57 23.06
N LEU A 671 -23.72 -12.79 22.86
CA LEU A 671 -24.51 -14.03 22.87
C LEU A 671 -24.87 -14.47 24.28
N SER A 672 -24.11 -14.00 25.27
CA SER A 672 -24.37 -14.09 26.70
C SER A 672 -23.57 -13.01 27.44
N GLU A 673 -23.75 -12.88 28.77
CA GLU A 673 -22.95 -11.97 29.60
C GLU A 673 -21.42 -12.14 29.42
N ASN A 674 -20.99 -13.33 29.01
CA ASN A 674 -19.57 -13.69 28.93
C ASN A 674 -19.11 -14.00 27.49
N LEU A 675 -19.99 -13.97 26.51
CA LEU A 675 -19.66 -14.42 25.15
C LEU A 675 -20.04 -13.37 24.12
N MET A 676 -19.03 -12.76 23.50
CA MET A 676 -19.15 -11.77 22.43
C MET A 676 -18.81 -12.43 21.09
N LEU A 677 -19.61 -12.20 20.07
CA LEU A 677 -19.36 -12.56 18.67
C LEU A 677 -19.28 -11.28 17.84
N ARG A 678 -18.24 -11.14 17.04
CA ARG A 678 -18.14 -10.11 16.01
C ARG A 678 -17.97 -10.78 14.65
N ILE A 679 -18.72 -10.30 13.66
CA ILE A 679 -18.58 -10.73 12.26
C ILE A 679 -18.55 -9.47 11.40
N SER A 680 -17.50 -9.36 10.59
CA SER A 680 -17.39 -8.34 9.54
C SER A 680 -17.09 -9.05 8.22
N ALA A 681 -17.76 -8.67 7.13
CA ALA A 681 -17.58 -9.29 5.83
C ALA A 681 -17.84 -8.30 4.70
N MET A 682 -17.16 -8.50 3.58
CA MET A 682 -17.39 -7.76 2.34
C MET A 682 -17.47 -8.76 1.17
N GLN A 683 -18.52 -8.67 0.37
CA GLN A 683 -18.56 -9.23 -0.97
C GLN A 683 -18.35 -8.10 -1.97
N LEU A 684 -17.48 -8.31 -2.94
CA LEU A 684 -17.06 -7.31 -3.91
C LEU A 684 -17.05 -7.91 -5.32
N ASP A 685 -17.56 -7.16 -6.28
CA ASP A 685 -17.46 -7.41 -7.72
C ASP A 685 -16.81 -6.17 -8.36
N ALA A 686 -15.59 -6.32 -8.86
CA ALA A 686 -14.79 -5.24 -9.43
C ALA A 686 -14.48 -5.57 -10.90
N VAL A 687 -14.67 -4.59 -11.80
CA VAL A 687 -14.49 -4.77 -13.24
C VAL A 687 -13.87 -3.51 -13.85
N TYR A 688 -12.92 -3.68 -14.77
CA TYR A 688 -12.51 -2.63 -15.69
C TYR A 688 -13.62 -2.40 -16.72
N ASP A 689 -14.43 -1.36 -16.58
CA ASP A 689 -15.44 -1.01 -17.57
C ASP A 689 -14.80 -0.57 -18.90
N SER A 690 -13.63 0.08 -18.81
CA SER A 690 -12.82 0.51 -19.95
C SER A 690 -11.35 0.63 -19.54
N PHE A 691 -10.46 -0.17 -20.16
CA PHE A 691 -9.02 -0.07 -20.01
C PHE A 691 -8.30 -0.52 -21.27
N GLU A 692 -8.35 0.31 -22.32
CA GLU A 692 -7.85 -0.01 -23.67
C GLU A 692 -6.31 -0.08 -23.78
N LYS A 693 -5.57 0.49 -22.83
CA LYS A 693 -4.11 0.58 -22.86
C LYS A 693 -3.47 -0.06 -21.61
N GLY A 694 -3.97 -1.22 -21.22
CA GLY A 694 -3.37 -2.01 -20.16
C GLY A 694 -1.97 -2.49 -20.51
N THR A 695 -1.12 -2.61 -19.51
CA THR A 695 0.20 -3.25 -19.66
C THR A 695 0.01 -4.70 -20.07
N CYS A 696 0.80 -5.19 -21.04
CA CYS A 696 0.69 -6.54 -21.54
C CYS A 696 1.99 -7.33 -21.42
N ASP A 697 1.88 -8.65 -21.40
CA ASP A 697 3.02 -9.57 -21.40
C ASP A 697 3.54 -9.81 -22.81
N THR A 698 4.84 -9.59 -23.01
CA THR A 698 5.57 -9.88 -24.25
C THR A 698 6.24 -11.25 -24.24
N THR A 699 6.25 -11.94 -23.08
CA THR A 699 6.93 -13.24 -22.93
C THR A 699 6.06 -14.43 -23.34
N GLY A 700 4.74 -14.24 -23.42
CA GLY A 700 3.75 -15.28 -23.73
C GLY A 700 3.47 -16.22 -22.56
N LEU A 701 3.82 -15.84 -21.33
CA LEU A 701 3.62 -16.65 -20.13
C LEU A 701 2.35 -16.28 -19.39
N ALA A 702 1.91 -15.00 -19.46
CA ALA A 702 0.63 -14.58 -18.90
C ALA A 702 -0.54 -15.26 -19.60
N GLU A 703 -1.71 -15.23 -18.99
CA GLU A 703 -2.96 -15.70 -19.60
C GLU A 703 -3.21 -14.96 -20.92
N PRO A 704 -3.89 -15.58 -21.91
CA PRO A 704 -4.02 -15.04 -23.26
C PRO A 704 -4.58 -13.61 -23.34
N GLU A 705 -5.46 -13.23 -22.43
CA GLU A 705 -6.07 -11.90 -22.34
C GLU A 705 -5.09 -10.80 -21.92
N TYR A 706 -3.97 -11.15 -21.29
CA TYR A 706 -2.92 -10.23 -20.87
C TYR A 706 -1.71 -10.22 -21.82
N GLN A 707 -1.73 -11.01 -22.90
CA GLN A 707 -0.62 -11.03 -23.87
C GLN A 707 -0.70 -9.86 -24.84
N CYS A 708 0.45 -9.29 -25.19
CA CYS A 708 0.52 -8.22 -26.18
C CYS A 708 0.06 -8.71 -27.54
N PRO A 709 -0.94 -8.06 -28.16
CA PRO A 709 -1.26 -8.33 -29.56
C PRO A 709 -0.07 -8.02 -30.49
N ALA A 710 0.07 -8.77 -31.56
CA ALA A 710 1.21 -8.63 -32.47
C ALA A 710 1.39 -7.17 -32.93
N GLY A 711 2.55 -6.58 -32.64
CA GLY A 711 2.90 -5.21 -33.00
C GLY A 711 2.22 -4.11 -32.18
N GLN A 712 1.58 -4.47 -31.05
CA GLN A 712 0.97 -3.52 -30.11
C GLN A 712 1.72 -3.58 -28.77
N PRO A 713 2.03 -2.43 -28.12
CA PRO A 713 2.66 -2.39 -26.79
C PRO A 713 1.64 -2.43 -25.65
N TYR A 714 0.34 -2.56 -25.94
CA TYR A 714 -0.76 -2.54 -24.95
C TYR A 714 -1.80 -3.60 -25.30
N VAL A 715 -2.57 -4.00 -24.30
CA VAL A 715 -3.73 -4.89 -24.45
C VAL A 715 -4.97 -4.20 -23.89
N ASP A 716 -6.14 -4.55 -24.44
CA ASP A 716 -7.43 -4.08 -23.92
C ASP A 716 -7.88 -5.01 -22.77
N LEU A 717 -7.87 -4.48 -21.54
CA LEU A 717 -8.30 -5.17 -20.32
C LEU A 717 -9.77 -4.91 -19.98
N SER A 718 -10.52 -4.22 -20.84
CA SER A 718 -11.93 -3.90 -20.61
C SER A 718 -12.75 -5.17 -20.42
N GLY A 719 -13.58 -5.20 -19.38
CA GLY A 719 -14.42 -6.34 -19.01
C GLY A 719 -13.73 -7.39 -18.15
N LEU A 720 -12.43 -7.25 -17.83
CA LEU A 720 -11.71 -8.13 -16.91
C LEU A 720 -11.80 -7.61 -15.47
N ASN A 721 -11.59 -8.51 -14.52
CA ASN A 721 -11.50 -8.15 -13.10
C ASN A 721 -10.08 -7.67 -12.78
N PRO A 722 -9.91 -6.56 -12.06
CA PRO A 722 -8.60 -6.10 -11.59
C PRO A 722 -7.95 -7.15 -10.69
N ALA A 723 -6.65 -7.37 -10.89
CA ALA A 723 -5.90 -8.31 -10.05
C ALA A 723 -5.80 -7.83 -8.60
N GLY A 724 -5.66 -8.79 -7.69
CA GLY A 724 -5.46 -8.51 -6.28
C GLY A 724 -6.73 -8.17 -5.51
N ILE A 725 -7.91 -8.22 -6.13
CA ILE A 725 -9.20 -7.96 -5.50
C ILE A 725 -9.91 -9.29 -5.21
N HIS A 726 -10.34 -9.49 -3.98
CA HIS A 726 -11.05 -10.71 -3.55
C HIS A 726 -12.56 -10.51 -3.66
N ASP A 727 -13.27 -11.48 -4.23
CA ASP A 727 -14.74 -11.45 -4.31
C ASP A 727 -15.39 -11.54 -2.92
N LEU A 728 -14.72 -12.16 -1.96
CA LEU A 728 -15.19 -12.30 -0.57
C LEU A 728 -14.05 -12.17 0.42
N SER A 729 -14.22 -11.24 1.36
CA SER A 729 -13.36 -11.09 2.54
C SER A 729 -14.22 -11.12 3.80
N ALA A 730 -13.78 -11.80 4.85
CA ALA A 730 -14.52 -11.93 6.11
C ALA A 730 -13.59 -12.07 7.31
N ASN A 731 -14.03 -11.52 8.43
CA ASN A 731 -13.47 -11.74 9.75
C ASN A 731 -14.59 -12.21 10.69
N ALA A 732 -14.34 -13.25 11.44
CA ALA A 732 -15.22 -13.69 12.53
C ALA A 732 -14.38 -13.89 13.78
N ASN A 733 -14.70 -13.20 14.85
CA ASN A 733 -14.05 -13.42 16.13
C ASN A 733 -15.04 -13.62 17.26
N ILE A 734 -14.65 -14.48 18.20
CA ILE A 734 -15.43 -14.81 19.39
C ILE A 734 -14.55 -14.57 20.62
N VAL A 735 -15.08 -13.83 21.58
CA VAL A 735 -14.41 -13.53 22.86
C VAL A 735 -15.26 -14.11 23.99
N TYR A 736 -14.64 -14.95 24.80
CA TYR A 736 -15.24 -15.49 26.02
C TYR A 736 -14.52 -14.87 27.23
N SER A 737 -15.24 -14.07 28.01
CA SER A 737 -14.76 -13.46 29.26
C SER A 737 -15.12 -14.35 30.44
N PHE A 738 -14.22 -14.47 31.41
CA PHE A 738 -14.44 -15.30 32.62
C PHE A 738 -13.80 -14.64 33.83
N ASN A 739 -14.40 -14.87 35.01
CA ASN A 739 -13.87 -14.43 36.29
C ASN A 739 -13.30 -15.62 37.07
N LEU A 740 -12.04 -15.51 37.50
CA LEU A 740 -11.34 -16.57 38.25
C LEU A 740 -11.46 -16.41 39.76
N GLY A 741 -12.19 -15.37 40.24
CA GLY A 741 -12.39 -15.03 41.63
C GLY A 741 -11.43 -13.95 42.13
N GLY A 742 -11.91 -13.14 43.09
CA GLY A 742 -11.21 -11.97 43.56
C GLY A 742 -11.19 -10.87 42.50
N ALA A 743 -10.04 -10.23 42.32
CA ALA A 743 -9.80 -9.17 41.33
C ALA A 743 -9.12 -9.73 40.02
N LEU A 744 -9.31 -11.01 39.71
CA LEU A 744 -8.70 -11.64 38.54
C LEU A 744 -9.75 -12.03 37.53
N ASP A 745 -9.79 -11.29 36.43
CA ASP A 745 -10.60 -11.57 35.26
C ASP A 745 -9.73 -12.12 34.13
N GLY A 746 -10.38 -12.73 33.14
CA GLY A 746 -9.68 -13.21 31.96
C GLY A 746 -10.56 -13.25 30.72
N PHE A 747 -9.93 -13.42 29.59
CA PHE A 747 -10.63 -13.64 28.32
C PHE A 747 -9.90 -14.68 27.48
N ALA A 748 -10.66 -15.38 26.63
CA ALA A 748 -10.16 -16.22 25.56
C ALA A 748 -10.78 -15.74 24.26
N ARG A 749 -9.94 -15.45 23.27
CA ARG A 749 -10.35 -14.97 21.94
C ARG A 749 -9.91 -15.95 20.87
N LEU A 750 -10.78 -16.19 19.91
CA LEU A 750 -10.47 -16.92 18.68
C LEU A 750 -10.97 -16.10 17.49
N GLU A 751 -10.14 -15.91 16.50
CA GLU A 751 -10.44 -15.19 15.27
C GLU A 751 -10.16 -16.03 14.05
N TYR A 752 -11.04 -15.97 13.07
CA TYR A 752 -10.86 -16.54 11.75
C TYR A 752 -10.93 -15.43 10.69
N VAL A 753 -9.88 -15.28 9.91
CA VAL A 753 -9.78 -14.33 8.79
C VAL A 753 -9.81 -15.13 7.49
N TYR A 754 -10.68 -14.74 6.59
CA TYR A 754 -10.88 -15.37 5.29
C TYR A 754 -10.84 -14.34 4.16
N GLU A 755 -10.04 -14.61 3.12
CA GLU A 755 -10.12 -13.97 1.82
C GLU A 755 -10.21 -15.05 0.74
N GLU A 756 -11.16 -14.89 -0.21
CA GLU A 756 -11.28 -15.80 -1.35
C GLU A 756 -10.05 -15.68 -2.26
N ASN A 757 -9.72 -16.76 -2.96
CA ASN A 757 -8.61 -16.76 -3.92
C ASN A 757 -8.85 -15.75 -5.05
N THR A 758 -7.82 -15.02 -5.41
CA THR A 758 -7.79 -14.08 -6.53
C THR A 758 -6.46 -14.15 -7.27
N ASN A 759 -6.44 -13.73 -8.53
CA ASN A 759 -5.20 -13.48 -9.25
C ASN A 759 -4.43 -12.35 -8.54
N LEU A 760 -3.13 -12.54 -8.33
CA LEU A 760 -2.33 -11.60 -7.54
C LEU A 760 -1.83 -10.40 -8.36
N ALA A 761 -1.61 -10.58 -9.67
CA ALA A 761 -1.17 -9.54 -10.59
C ALA A 761 -1.59 -9.89 -12.03
N ASP A 762 -1.96 -8.89 -12.83
CA ASP A 762 -2.48 -9.04 -14.18
C ASP A 762 -1.52 -9.77 -15.14
N LEU A 763 -0.21 -9.55 -15.00
CA LEU A 763 0.80 -10.14 -15.89
C LEU A 763 1.32 -11.51 -15.43
N ILE A 764 0.76 -12.08 -14.36
CA ILE A 764 1.21 -13.36 -13.79
C ILE A 764 0.09 -14.39 -13.94
N PRO A 765 0.38 -15.58 -14.50
CA PRO A 765 -0.61 -16.63 -14.58
C PRO A 765 -1.19 -16.98 -13.21
N VAL A 766 -2.51 -17.14 -13.11
CA VAL A 766 -3.24 -17.53 -11.89
C VAL A 766 -2.64 -18.80 -11.26
N SER A 767 -2.21 -19.74 -12.12
CA SER A 767 -1.56 -20.99 -11.67
C SER A 767 -0.23 -20.80 -10.94
N ILE A 768 0.38 -19.61 -11.06
CA ILE A 768 1.68 -19.29 -10.42
C ILE A 768 1.46 -18.47 -9.17
N ALA A 769 0.54 -17.52 -9.18
CA ALA A 769 0.37 -16.55 -8.11
C ALA A 769 -1.10 -16.27 -7.78
N GLU A 770 -1.80 -17.30 -7.34
CA GLU A 770 -3.12 -17.17 -6.72
C GLU A 770 -2.95 -16.83 -5.23
N ARG A 771 -3.72 -15.84 -4.76
CA ARG A 771 -3.76 -15.46 -3.35
C ARG A 771 -5.13 -15.73 -2.75
N GLY A 772 -5.16 -16.47 -1.66
CA GLY A 772 -6.26 -16.53 -0.71
C GLY A 772 -5.69 -16.48 0.71
N PHE A 773 -6.50 -16.12 1.69
CA PHE A 773 -6.06 -15.99 3.06
C PHE A 773 -7.01 -16.72 4.01
N LYS A 774 -6.47 -17.59 4.87
CA LYS A 774 -7.25 -18.41 5.81
C LYS A 774 -6.49 -18.51 7.13
N ASN A 775 -6.49 -17.42 7.88
CA ASN A 775 -5.75 -17.34 9.13
C ASN A 775 -6.64 -17.61 10.32
N VAL A 776 -6.05 -18.30 11.31
CA VAL A 776 -6.58 -18.41 12.66
C VAL A 776 -5.64 -17.69 13.61
N ASN A 777 -6.19 -16.75 14.39
CA ASN A 777 -5.49 -16.06 15.46
C ASN A 777 -6.19 -16.38 16.79
N ALA A 778 -5.42 -16.46 17.89
CA ALA A 778 -5.97 -16.71 19.21
C ALA A 778 -5.21 -15.95 20.28
N SER A 779 -5.93 -15.55 21.33
CA SER A 779 -5.31 -14.97 22.53
C SER A 779 -6.02 -15.43 23.82
N LEU A 780 -5.23 -15.48 24.91
CA LEU A 780 -5.69 -15.79 26.26
C LEU A 780 -5.11 -14.76 27.21
N GLY A 781 -5.96 -13.92 27.79
CA GLY A 781 -5.56 -12.85 28.68
C GLY A 781 -6.04 -13.07 30.12
N PHE A 782 -5.27 -12.54 31.06
CA PHE A 782 -5.57 -12.48 32.49
C PHE A 782 -5.32 -11.06 32.97
N ASN A 783 -6.32 -10.46 33.57
CA ASN A 783 -6.31 -9.07 34.04
C ASN A 783 -6.54 -9.01 35.54
N ALA A 784 -5.68 -8.27 36.25
CA ALA A 784 -5.86 -7.88 37.64
C ALA A 784 -5.92 -6.35 37.72
N ASP A 785 -6.13 -5.79 38.92
CA ASP A 785 -6.35 -4.35 39.11
C ASP A 785 -5.26 -3.48 38.48
N ASN A 786 -3.98 -3.89 38.54
CA ASN A 786 -2.85 -3.09 38.10
C ASN A 786 -1.88 -3.82 37.15
N TRP A 787 -2.20 -5.05 36.71
CA TRP A 787 -1.41 -5.76 35.72
C TRP A 787 -2.24 -6.68 34.85
N SER A 788 -1.76 -6.96 33.66
CA SER A 788 -2.31 -8.00 32.78
C SER A 788 -1.20 -8.84 32.13
N VAL A 789 -1.56 -10.06 31.77
CA VAL A 789 -0.73 -10.98 30.99
C VAL A 789 -1.58 -11.54 29.86
N MET A 790 -1.08 -11.50 28.66
CA MET A 790 -1.74 -12.08 27.47
C MET A 790 -0.78 -13.02 26.74
N PHE A 791 -1.22 -14.23 26.47
CA PHE A 791 -0.60 -15.19 25.55
C PHE A 791 -1.34 -15.08 24.22
N TRP A 792 -0.61 -14.94 23.13
CA TRP A 792 -1.20 -14.78 21.81
C TRP A 792 -0.47 -15.57 20.74
N GLY A 793 -1.20 -15.96 19.70
CA GLY A 793 -0.69 -16.55 18.49
C GLY A 793 -1.41 -15.98 17.28
N ARG A 794 -0.62 -15.65 16.25
CA ARG A 794 -1.11 -15.15 14.97
C ARG A 794 -0.72 -16.13 13.87
N ASN A 795 -1.61 -16.31 12.90
CA ASN A 795 -1.44 -17.32 11.86
C ASN A 795 -1.08 -18.69 12.47
N ILE A 796 -1.80 -19.12 13.51
CA ILE A 796 -1.48 -20.35 14.25
C ILE A 796 -1.60 -21.64 13.40
N THR A 797 -2.27 -21.56 12.26
CA THR A 797 -2.37 -22.61 11.25
C THR A 797 -1.21 -22.62 10.27
N ASP A 798 -0.31 -21.65 10.38
CA ASP A 798 0.83 -21.43 9.48
C ASP A 798 0.43 -21.42 8.00
N HIS A 799 -0.66 -20.68 7.71
CA HIS A 799 -1.15 -20.56 6.34
C HIS A 799 -0.17 -19.70 5.51
N GLU A 800 0.27 -20.27 4.39
CA GLU A 800 1.23 -19.65 3.48
C GLU A 800 0.47 -18.97 2.34
N THR A 801 0.78 -17.70 2.08
CA THR A 801 0.22 -16.90 0.99
C THR A 801 1.23 -15.85 0.52
N LEU A 802 0.98 -15.24 -0.63
CA LEU A 802 1.78 -14.14 -1.16
C LEU A 802 1.06 -12.80 -0.92
N TYR A 803 1.79 -11.77 -0.52
CA TYR A 803 1.26 -10.42 -0.44
C TYR A 803 1.21 -9.75 -1.82
N SER A 804 2.22 -9.98 -2.64
CA SER A 804 2.32 -9.48 -4.02
C SER A 804 3.25 -10.38 -4.83
N ALA A 805 3.17 -10.30 -6.16
CA ALA A 805 4.07 -10.96 -7.08
C ALA A 805 4.37 -10.06 -8.28
N PHE A 806 5.50 -10.29 -8.95
CA PHE A 806 5.96 -9.46 -10.04
C PHE A 806 6.88 -10.24 -10.99
N PRO A 807 7.01 -9.81 -12.27
CA PRO A 807 8.03 -10.32 -13.16
C PRO A 807 9.43 -10.00 -12.60
N THR A 808 10.29 -11.02 -12.47
CA THR A 808 11.64 -10.85 -11.89
C THR A 808 12.49 -9.96 -12.78
N THR A 809 13.08 -8.91 -12.20
CA THR A 809 14.01 -8.02 -12.88
C THR A 809 15.25 -8.82 -13.33
N ALA A 810 15.82 -8.47 -14.49
CA ALA A 810 16.98 -9.15 -15.09
C ALA A 810 16.81 -10.67 -15.28
N ALA A 811 15.58 -11.18 -15.21
CA ALA A 811 15.29 -12.60 -15.48
C ALA A 811 13.97 -12.76 -16.25
N PRO A 812 13.87 -12.26 -17.52
CA PRO A 812 12.66 -12.37 -18.31
C PRO A 812 12.09 -13.80 -18.34
N GLY A 813 10.78 -13.90 -18.10
CA GLY A 813 10.09 -15.18 -17.98
C GLY A 813 10.15 -15.82 -16.61
N SER A 814 10.79 -15.18 -15.62
CA SER A 814 10.76 -15.58 -14.22
C SER A 814 9.81 -14.70 -13.41
N PHE A 815 9.28 -15.25 -12.33
CA PHE A 815 8.39 -14.51 -11.43
C PHE A 815 8.89 -14.63 -10.00
N SER A 816 8.79 -13.52 -9.27
CA SER A 816 9.12 -13.43 -7.86
C SER A 816 7.91 -12.92 -7.06
N GLY A 817 7.89 -13.16 -5.76
CA GLY A 817 6.80 -12.72 -4.90
C GLY A 817 7.23 -12.51 -3.45
N TYR A 818 6.39 -11.78 -2.72
CA TYR A 818 6.59 -11.48 -1.30
C TYR A 818 5.76 -12.44 -0.46
N PRO A 819 6.38 -13.44 0.21
CA PRO A 819 5.66 -14.42 1.04
C PRO A 819 5.16 -13.78 2.33
N SER A 820 4.01 -14.27 2.81
CA SER A 820 3.44 -13.89 4.10
C SER A 820 4.36 -14.25 5.26
N ALA A 821 4.17 -13.54 6.40
CA ALA A 821 4.81 -13.91 7.64
C ALA A 821 4.38 -15.33 8.09
N PRO A 822 5.29 -16.13 8.67
CA PRO A 822 4.96 -17.43 9.26
C PRO A 822 4.12 -17.25 10.53
N SER A 823 3.74 -18.37 11.15
CA SER A 823 3.09 -18.35 12.47
C SER A 823 3.97 -17.64 13.50
N THR A 824 3.35 -16.76 14.30
CA THR A 824 4.01 -16.02 15.37
C THR A 824 3.28 -16.22 16.70
N TYR A 825 4.05 -16.28 17.78
CA TYR A 825 3.54 -16.47 19.14
C TYR A 825 4.27 -15.53 20.09
N GLY A 826 3.58 -15.08 21.13
CA GLY A 826 4.20 -14.23 22.12
C GLY A 826 3.42 -14.14 23.44
N VAL A 827 4.06 -13.47 24.37
CA VAL A 827 3.50 -13.11 25.66
C VAL A 827 3.68 -11.63 25.89
N THR A 828 2.59 -10.96 26.23
CA THR A 828 2.57 -9.53 26.58
C THR A 828 2.25 -9.40 28.05
N PHE A 829 3.08 -8.65 28.78
CA PHE A 829 2.84 -8.21 30.14
C PHE A 829 2.63 -6.71 30.16
N LYS A 830 1.58 -6.25 30.84
CA LYS A 830 1.27 -4.83 31.01
C LYS A 830 1.08 -4.54 32.50
N MET A 831 1.60 -3.42 32.93
CA MET A 831 1.43 -2.89 34.30
C MET A 831 0.93 -1.46 34.20
N ASN A 832 -0.15 -1.16 34.91
CA ASN A 832 -0.70 0.19 35.05
C ASN A 832 -0.17 0.82 36.35
N LEU A 833 0.12 2.15 36.31
CA LEU A 833 0.73 2.92 37.37
C LEU A 833 -0.34 3.74 38.14
#